data_205f1854ef057d7e843de2b340b0f629
#
_entry.id   205f1854ef057d7e843de2b340b0f629
#
_cell.length_a   1.000
_cell.length_b   1.000
_cell.length_c   1.000
_cell.angle_alpha   90.00
_cell.angle_beta   90.00
_cell.angle_gamma   90.00
#
_symmetry.space_group_name_H-M   'P 1'
#
loop_
_entity.id
_entity.type
_entity.pdbx_description
1 polymer ?
#
loop_
_entity_poly.entity_id
_entity_poly.type
_entity_poly.pdbx_seq_one_letter_code
_entity_poly.pdbx_strand_id
1 'polypeptide(L)'
;MTLSINKLLTAVLCGIAVSLFDCSAAGASCSAAAPQTIRIGTSSTELILSVEGGRLYQNWLGPKLCDEQDLPYVQRPGYRSRNGTYLKRSREVAACSGSEDYFEPAWGIVHPDGNRTTYFYFQKIERRPLLDAQGRRCGEQVDILLADKVYPVELTLHYLCWEKEDVFKVWSELRNGAQEPIVLNCFNSTMLYFDAAKYYLTQFSSDWAAEARMSTTELSYGKKVVDTKLGSRANLFREPFFEIGFDREPCEDAGTVLLGEISWPGNWRYTLEVDNSNVLCVLPGINPAASDYTLAPGQVFATPEFVFTLSYEGVGEGSRKLHRWARDYEIKDGHGTRLSLLNNWENTYFNFDQKKLAQCMREARNLGVDLFLLDDGWFGNGKDARNGDKAGLGDWEVNRKKLPNGIPGLCAEAQKAGVKFGIWIEPEMVNPQSKLFREHPDWVIMQPDREPYYYRNQLVLDLANPQVQDYVYGVVKGIMDENPSIAFFKWDCNSPITNIYSPYEGPLQGNMYIDHARGVLSVMRRCAESWPSVPMMLCSGGGGRCDYASLQYFTEFWCSDNTDPLERLYIQWGFSQFFPAKAMCAHVTSWNRATSVKFRTDVASMCKLGFDIGLADLSEDELQYCREAVANWKRLAPAILDGDQYRLVSPYESNHMAVNYVSADGASAVLFAYDLHPRYSEPLLRVKLRGLDPQARYLVKEINLMPGSRSGLAEDGLVLSGDYLMKVGLGAFTGAQCHSRVIELECVR
;
A
#
# COMPACT_ATOMS: atom_id res chain seq x y z
N MET A 1 -35.81 10.38 66.22
CA MET A 1 -35.47 9.78 67.52
C MET A 1 -34.01 9.32 67.42
N THR A 2 -33.09 10.14 67.63
CA THR A 2 -32.25 10.62 68.78
C THR A 2 -31.77 9.48 69.72
N LEU A 3 -30.46 9.52 69.82
CA LEU A 3 -29.55 9.25 70.97
C LEU A 3 -28.52 8.17 70.58
N SER A 4 -27.22 8.46 70.41
CA SER A 4 -26.17 9.17 71.17
C SER A 4 -25.55 8.42 72.30
N ILE A 5 -24.21 8.35 72.30
CA ILE A 5 -23.23 8.43 73.42
C ILE A 5 -22.66 7.13 73.98
N ASN A 6 -21.42 6.92 73.82
CA ASN A 6 -20.16 7.17 74.59
C ASN A 6 -19.50 5.97 75.29
N LYS A 7 -18.20 5.84 75.03
CA LYS A 7 -17.04 5.56 75.91
C LYS A 7 -17.05 4.38 76.86
N LEU A 8 -16.04 3.50 76.82
CA LEU A 8 -14.98 3.49 77.88
C LEU A 8 -13.77 2.62 77.47
N LEU A 9 -12.58 3.14 77.75
CA LEU A 9 -11.30 2.47 77.81
C LEU A 9 -11.28 1.46 78.96
N THR A 10 -10.56 0.30 78.78
CA THR A 10 -9.77 -0.29 79.85
C THR A 10 -8.61 -1.09 79.26
N ALA A 11 -7.40 -0.74 79.63
CA ALA A 11 -6.17 -1.45 79.35
C ALA A 11 -5.98 -2.65 80.30
N VAL A 12 -5.50 -3.75 79.70
CA VAL A 12 -4.88 -4.83 80.56
C VAL A 12 -3.54 -5.17 79.92
N LEU A 13 -2.48 -4.84 80.65
CA LEU A 13 -1.12 -5.30 80.41
C LEU A 13 -1.00 -6.77 80.81
N CYS A 14 -0.48 -7.65 79.99
CA CYS A 14 0.18 -8.84 80.34
C CYS A 14 1.42 -9.07 79.49
N GLY A 15 2.57 -8.99 80.09
CA GLY A 15 3.86 -9.19 79.49
C GLY A 15 4.14 -10.65 79.18
N ILE A 16 4.74 -10.96 78.08
CA ILE A 16 5.44 -12.19 77.77
C ILE A 16 6.76 -11.86 77.11
N ALA A 17 7.80 -12.51 77.61
CA ALA A 17 9.20 -12.30 77.25
C ALA A 17 9.54 -12.52 75.77
N VAL A 18 10.32 -11.57 75.25
CA VAL A 18 10.95 -11.66 73.92
C VAL A 18 12.25 -12.41 74.09
N SER A 19 12.33 -13.63 73.51
CA SER A 19 13.60 -14.28 73.20
C SER A 19 14.10 -13.74 71.82
N LEU A 20 15.19 -13.03 71.89
CA LEU A 20 15.94 -12.57 70.67
C LEU A 20 16.59 -13.81 70.02
N PHE A 21 16.08 -14.19 68.84
CA PHE A 21 16.86 -14.98 67.91
C PHE A 21 17.44 -14.03 66.85
N ASP A 22 18.75 -13.81 66.94
CA ASP A 22 19.52 -13.20 65.88
C ASP A 22 19.53 -14.16 64.67
N CYS A 23 18.72 -13.82 63.66
CA CYS A 23 18.83 -14.44 62.35
C CYS A 23 19.48 -13.41 61.42
N SER A 24 20.81 -13.44 61.36
CA SER A 24 21.59 -12.71 60.32
C SER A 24 21.32 -13.41 58.98
N ALA A 25 20.24 -13.05 58.33
CA ALA A 25 20.03 -13.31 56.90
C ALA A 25 20.94 -12.37 56.13
N ALA A 26 22.04 -12.90 55.61
CA ALA A 26 22.80 -12.26 54.52
C ALA A 26 21.88 -12.08 53.34
N GLY A 27 21.25 -10.91 53.25
CA GLY A 27 20.55 -10.45 52.08
C GLY A 27 21.58 -10.19 50.99
N ALA A 28 21.83 -11.17 50.11
CA ALA A 28 22.39 -10.90 48.84
C ALA A 28 21.38 -9.98 48.10
N SER A 29 21.60 -8.68 48.15
CA SER A 29 20.98 -7.72 47.24
C SER A 29 21.51 -8.04 45.86
N CYS A 30 20.78 -8.90 45.12
CA CYS A 30 20.91 -8.97 43.69
C CYS A 30 20.49 -7.58 43.20
N SER A 31 21.45 -6.69 42.97
CA SER A 31 21.20 -5.48 42.24
C SER A 31 20.80 -5.93 40.84
N ALA A 32 19.50 -5.96 40.57
CA ALA A 32 19.03 -6.11 39.21
C ALA A 32 19.69 -5.00 38.40
N ALA A 33 20.51 -5.40 37.45
CA ALA A 33 21.04 -4.42 36.49
C ALA A 33 19.87 -3.60 35.95
N ALA A 34 20.04 -2.29 35.85
CA ALA A 34 19.01 -1.43 35.29
C ALA A 34 18.59 -1.98 33.93
N PRO A 35 17.27 -2.05 33.61
CA PRO A 35 16.81 -2.59 32.36
C PRO A 35 17.48 -1.88 31.20
N GLN A 36 18.01 -2.64 30.23
CA GLN A 36 18.60 -2.07 29.03
C GLN A 36 17.49 -1.44 28.21
N THR A 37 17.54 -0.12 28.01
CA THR A 37 16.58 0.63 27.19
C THR A 37 17.11 0.72 25.75
N ILE A 38 16.24 0.43 24.76
CA ILE A 38 16.52 0.51 23.34
C ILE A 38 15.58 1.55 22.74
N ARG A 39 16.14 2.58 22.10
CA ARG A 39 15.40 3.60 21.35
C ARG A 39 15.53 3.32 19.86
N ILE A 40 14.42 3.41 19.14
CA ILE A 40 14.33 3.26 17.68
C ILE A 40 13.39 4.38 17.21
N GLY A 41 13.85 5.26 16.31
CA GLY A 41 12.98 6.40 16.00
C GLY A 41 13.39 7.19 14.76
N THR A 42 12.51 8.10 14.44
CA THR A 42 12.57 9.06 13.33
C THR A 42 12.74 10.48 13.87
N SER A 43 12.40 11.51 13.08
CA SER A 43 12.45 12.90 13.54
C SER A 43 11.39 13.23 14.59
N SER A 44 10.17 12.68 14.47
CA SER A 44 9.04 13.04 15.35
C SER A 44 8.47 11.87 16.16
N THR A 45 8.77 10.62 15.78
CA THR A 45 8.20 9.40 16.39
C THR A 45 9.31 8.51 16.94
N GLU A 46 9.10 7.88 18.09
CA GLU A 46 10.01 6.86 18.61
C GLU A 46 9.30 5.68 19.25
N LEU A 47 9.93 4.52 19.10
CA LEU A 47 9.66 3.26 19.79
C LEU A 47 10.70 3.07 20.87
N ILE A 48 10.27 2.92 22.12
CA ILE A 48 11.14 2.64 23.27
C ILE A 48 10.86 1.24 23.78
N LEU A 49 11.88 0.41 23.74
CA LEU A 49 11.85 -0.97 24.22
C LEU A 49 12.70 -1.12 25.48
N SER A 50 12.36 -2.11 26.33
CA SER A 50 13.18 -2.52 27.46
C SER A 50 13.45 -4.02 27.45
N VAL A 51 14.65 -4.40 27.88
CA VAL A 51 15.02 -5.80 28.16
C VAL A 51 14.85 -6.07 29.63
N GLU A 52 13.87 -6.88 30.00
CA GLU A 52 13.57 -7.24 31.41
C GLU A 52 13.52 -8.77 31.55
N GLY A 53 14.29 -9.32 32.48
CA GLY A 53 14.41 -10.77 32.60
C GLY A 53 14.95 -11.47 31.35
N GLY A 54 15.60 -10.72 30.46
CA GLY A 54 16.11 -11.18 29.18
C GLY A 54 15.05 -11.16 28.07
N ARG A 55 13.81 -10.77 28.33
CA ARG A 55 12.74 -10.64 27.33
C ARG A 55 12.57 -9.18 26.91
N LEU A 56 12.04 -8.95 25.70
CA LEU A 56 11.93 -7.63 25.07
C LEU A 56 10.49 -7.13 25.10
N TYR A 57 10.29 -5.92 25.64
CA TYR A 57 8.98 -5.33 25.84
C TYR A 57 8.89 -3.92 25.23
N GLN A 58 7.71 -3.54 24.72
CA GLN A 58 7.42 -2.18 24.30
C GLN A 58 6.96 -1.33 25.49
N ASN A 59 7.72 -0.29 25.81
CA ASN A 59 7.36 0.69 26.83
C ASN A 59 6.60 1.88 26.24
N TRP A 60 6.98 2.34 25.05
CA TRP A 60 6.41 3.49 24.37
C TRP A 60 6.45 3.35 22.85
N LEU A 61 5.43 3.85 22.17
CA LEU A 61 5.43 4.17 20.75
C LEU A 61 4.57 5.43 20.57
N GLY A 62 5.19 6.53 20.17
CA GLY A 62 4.50 7.80 20.07
C GLY A 62 5.46 8.96 19.79
N PRO A 63 5.08 10.21 20.13
CA PRO A 63 5.93 11.36 19.95
C PRO A 63 7.30 11.18 20.60
N LYS A 64 8.34 11.61 19.89
CA LYS A 64 9.72 11.50 20.36
C LYS A 64 9.97 12.37 21.57
N LEU A 65 10.59 11.80 22.61
CA LEU A 65 10.98 12.50 23.82
C LEU A 65 12.18 13.43 23.55
N CYS A 66 12.05 14.67 24.04
CA CYS A 66 13.09 15.69 23.84
C CYS A 66 14.27 15.53 24.80
N ASP A 67 14.03 15.03 26.03
CA ASP A 67 15.06 14.89 27.06
C ASP A 67 15.38 13.40 27.33
N GLU A 68 16.63 13.03 27.12
CA GLU A 68 17.11 11.67 27.37
C GLU A 68 17.15 11.31 28.86
N GLN A 69 17.17 12.29 29.74
CA GLN A 69 17.14 12.07 31.19
C GLN A 69 15.81 11.48 31.67
N ASP A 70 14.74 11.66 30.87
CA ASP A 70 13.41 11.13 31.18
C ASP A 70 13.26 9.63 30.80
N LEU A 71 14.14 9.09 29.97
CA LEU A 71 14.05 7.71 29.48
C LEU A 71 13.93 6.64 30.58
N PRO A 72 14.65 6.71 31.72
CA PRO A 72 14.52 5.73 32.79
C PRO A 72 13.13 5.68 33.42
N TYR A 73 12.33 6.72 33.21
CA TYR A 73 10.96 6.83 33.75
C TYR A 73 9.89 6.36 32.75
N VAL A 74 10.26 6.07 31.50
CA VAL A 74 9.33 5.50 30.52
C VAL A 74 9.11 4.04 30.81
N GLN A 75 8.00 3.74 31.45
CA GLN A 75 7.66 2.39 31.92
C GLN A 75 6.29 1.97 31.38
N ARG A 76 6.15 0.67 31.14
CA ARG A 76 4.84 0.08 30.88
C ARG A 76 3.89 0.30 32.05
N PRO A 77 2.58 0.41 31.80
CA PRO A 77 1.61 0.44 32.89
C PRO A 77 1.78 -0.75 33.83
N GLY A 78 2.04 -0.48 35.10
CA GLY A 78 2.07 -1.49 36.15
C GLY A 78 0.65 -1.85 36.58
N TYR A 79 0.41 -3.11 36.86
CA TYR A 79 -0.91 -3.59 37.26
C TYR A 79 -0.87 -4.13 38.70
N ARG A 80 -1.90 -3.85 39.50
CA ARG A 80 -2.05 -4.42 40.83
C ARG A 80 -2.80 -5.73 40.76
N SER A 81 -2.12 -6.82 41.12
CA SER A 81 -2.77 -8.09 41.41
C SER A 81 -3.04 -8.21 42.94
N ARG A 82 -4.26 -8.57 43.33
CA ARG A 82 -4.58 -8.82 44.76
C ARG A 82 -4.08 -10.16 45.25
N ASN A 83 -3.95 -11.16 44.37
CA ASN A 83 -3.70 -12.57 44.75
C ASN A 83 -2.53 -13.20 43.97
N GLY A 84 -1.66 -12.41 43.31
CA GLY A 84 -0.57 -13.00 42.50
C GLY A 84 -1.03 -13.68 41.21
N THR A 85 -2.34 -13.78 40.97
CA THR A 85 -2.91 -14.30 39.72
C THR A 85 -3.11 -13.18 38.75
N TYR A 86 -2.30 -13.19 37.72
CA TYR A 86 -2.25 -12.06 36.81
C TYR A 86 -2.13 -12.50 35.35
N LEU A 87 -3.21 -12.38 34.60
CA LEU A 87 -3.26 -12.67 33.17
C LEU A 87 -3.58 -11.36 32.44
N LYS A 88 -2.55 -10.56 32.18
CA LYS A 88 -2.67 -9.33 31.39
C LYS A 88 -1.59 -9.30 30.34
N ARG A 89 -1.87 -8.58 29.25
CA ARG A 89 -0.90 -8.40 28.18
C ARG A 89 0.39 -7.79 28.72
N SER A 90 1.49 -8.48 28.49
CA SER A 90 2.81 -8.06 28.97
C SER A 90 3.46 -6.96 28.14
N ARG A 91 2.96 -6.74 26.90
CA ARG A 91 3.55 -5.91 25.84
C ARG A 91 4.91 -6.45 25.35
N GLU A 92 5.10 -7.73 25.39
CA GLU A 92 6.23 -8.38 24.73
C GLU A 92 6.13 -8.20 23.22
N VAL A 93 7.22 -7.79 22.55
CA VAL A 93 7.20 -7.43 21.13
C VAL A 93 7.17 -8.62 20.18
N ALA A 94 7.35 -9.82 20.68
CA ALA A 94 7.33 -11.07 19.91
C ALA A 94 6.73 -12.21 20.74
N ALA A 95 5.58 -11.98 21.37
CA ALA A 95 4.89 -12.99 22.14
C ALA A 95 4.53 -14.19 21.26
N CYS A 96 4.83 -15.41 21.75
CA CYS A 96 4.56 -16.65 21.05
C CYS A 96 3.42 -17.43 21.69
N SER A 97 2.86 -18.38 20.95
CA SER A 97 1.95 -19.38 21.52
C SER A 97 2.61 -20.11 22.67
N GLY A 98 1.85 -20.34 23.76
CA GLY A 98 2.34 -21.03 24.96
C GLY A 98 3.24 -20.21 25.87
N SER A 99 3.51 -18.93 25.53
CA SER A 99 4.17 -17.99 26.42
C SER A 99 3.22 -17.53 27.55
N GLU A 100 3.70 -16.66 28.44
CA GLU A 100 2.89 -16.06 29.51
C GLU A 100 1.85 -15.05 29.01
N ASP A 101 1.88 -14.71 27.72
CA ASP A 101 0.88 -13.87 27.05
C ASP A 101 -0.22 -14.75 26.45
N TYR A 102 -1.45 -14.62 26.95
CA TYR A 102 -2.62 -15.40 26.53
C TYR A 102 -3.52 -14.68 25.55
N PHE A 103 -3.00 -13.63 24.89
CA PHE A 103 -3.67 -12.90 23.81
C PHE A 103 -3.23 -13.42 22.44
N GLU A 104 -3.58 -12.72 21.35
CA GLU A 104 -3.15 -13.12 20.00
C GLU A 104 -1.62 -13.08 19.90
N PRO A 105 -0.95 -14.18 19.52
CA PRO A 105 0.50 -14.22 19.44
C PRO A 105 1.03 -13.59 18.15
N ALA A 106 2.27 -13.10 18.20
CA ALA A 106 3.00 -12.73 16.98
C ALA A 106 3.47 -13.96 16.21
N TRP A 107 3.86 -15.02 16.92
CA TRP A 107 4.40 -16.25 16.35
C TRP A 107 3.74 -17.50 16.94
N GLY A 108 3.42 -18.46 16.07
CA GLY A 108 2.99 -19.80 16.44
C GLY A 108 3.92 -20.83 15.81
N ILE A 109 4.63 -21.59 16.64
CA ILE A 109 5.63 -22.56 16.22
C ILE A 109 5.28 -23.93 16.79
N VAL A 110 5.26 -24.95 15.95
CA VAL A 110 5.16 -26.35 16.37
C VAL A 110 6.54 -26.98 16.21
N HIS A 111 7.17 -27.31 17.33
CA HIS A 111 8.48 -27.96 17.35
C HIS A 111 8.41 -29.43 16.93
N PRO A 112 9.55 -30.10 16.61
CA PRO A 112 9.54 -31.48 16.12
C PRO A 112 8.93 -32.50 17.12
N ASP A 113 9.00 -32.22 18.42
CA ASP A 113 8.40 -33.03 19.48
C ASP A 113 6.89 -32.76 19.69
N GLY A 114 6.29 -31.89 18.90
CA GLY A 114 4.89 -31.45 18.96
C GLY A 114 4.61 -30.35 19.99
N ASN A 115 5.61 -29.89 20.74
CA ASN A 115 5.47 -28.76 21.65
C ASN A 115 5.23 -27.45 20.87
N ARG A 116 4.44 -26.55 21.47
CA ARG A 116 4.08 -25.26 20.89
C ARG A 116 4.57 -24.05 21.67
N THR A 117 5.29 -24.30 22.78
CA THR A 117 5.76 -23.23 23.66
C THR A 117 7.12 -22.72 23.18
N THR A 118 7.23 -21.44 22.96
CA THR A 118 8.47 -20.76 22.58
C THR A 118 8.62 -19.48 23.41
N TYR A 119 9.81 -19.26 23.97
CA TYR A 119 10.15 -18.03 24.68
C TYR A 119 11.37 -17.37 24.05
N PHE A 120 11.19 -16.20 23.44
CA PHE A 120 12.29 -15.46 22.85
C PHE A 120 13.02 -14.60 23.90
N TYR A 121 14.33 -14.79 23.99
CA TYR A 121 15.22 -14.04 24.87
C TYR A 121 16.16 -13.18 24.06
N PHE A 122 16.33 -11.91 24.46
CA PHE A 122 17.25 -10.96 23.86
C PHE A 122 18.69 -11.52 23.85
N GLN A 123 19.35 -11.45 22.70
CA GLN A 123 20.72 -11.85 22.50
C GLN A 123 21.63 -10.64 22.21
N LYS A 124 21.27 -9.88 21.18
CA LYS A 124 22.07 -8.70 20.74
C LYS A 124 21.22 -7.72 19.94
N ILE A 125 21.76 -6.51 19.79
CA ILE A 125 21.27 -5.48 18.92
C ILE A 125 22.39 -5.01 17.98
N GLU A 126 22.06 -4.81 16.71
CA GLU A 126 22.97 -4.22 15.72
C GLU A 126 22.31 -2.97 15.14
N ARG A 127 23.13 -1.94 14.90
CA ARG A 127 22.69 -0.68 14.33
C ARG A 127 23.53 -0.32 13.13
N ARG A 128 22.88 0.12 12.07
CA ARG A 128 23.56 0.54 10.83
C ARG A 128 22.90 1.81 10.30
N PRO A 129 23.68 2.77 9.75
CA PRO A 129 23.11 3.91 9.07
C PRO A 129 22.35 3.44 7.82
N LEU A 130 21.16 3.97 7.62
CA LEU A 130 20.42 3.84 6.37
C LEU A 130 20.91 4.94 5.43
N LEU A 131 21.28 4.56 4.20
CA LEU A 131 21.85 5.50 3.23
C LEU A 131 20.92 5.65 2.03
N ASP A 132 20.79 6.88 1.53
CA ASP A 132 20.10 7.15 0.27
C ASP A 132 20.93 6.73 -0.96
N ALA A 133 20.37 6.86 -2.15
CA ALA A 133 21.03 6.51 -3.41
C ALA A 133 22.33 7.32 -3.68
N GLN A 134 22.53 8.44 -2.98
CA GLN A 134 23.74 9.27 -3.04
C GLN A 134 24.74 8.95 -1.91
N GLY A 135 24.45 7.93 -1.08
CA GLY A 135 25.29 7.53 0.04
C GLY A 135 25.21 8.45 1.27
N ARG A 136 24.22 9.34 1.35
CA ARG A 136 23.99 10.21 2.51
C ARG A 136 23.10 9.48 3.52
N ARG A 137 23.37 9.69 4.80
CA ARG A 137 22.53 9.13 5.85
C ARG A 137 21.12 9.73 5.76
N CYS A 138 20.12 8.85 5.63
CA CYS A 138 18.70 9.20 5.62
C CYS A 138 17.92 8.59 6.82
N GLY A 139 18.58 7.72 7.60
CA GLY A 139 17.94 7.07 8.73
C GLY A 139 18.84 6.04 9.42
N GLU A 140 18.21 5.08 10.06
CA GLU A 140 18.87 4.00 10.79
C GLU A 140 18.15 2.66 10.54
N GLN A 141 18.93 1.58 10.40
CA GLN A 141 18.46 0.21 10.53
C GLN A 141 18.87 -0.35 11.88
N VAL A 142 17.91 -0.95 12.58
CA VAL A 142 18.12 -1.61 13.87
C VAL A 142 17.67 -3.06 13.76
N ASP A 143 18.58 -3.99 14.01
CA ASP A 143 18.32 -5.43 14.02
C ASP A 143 18.45 -5.95 15.45
N ILE A 144 17.42 -6.64 15.96
CA ILE A 144 17.39 -7.21 17.30
C ILE A 144 17.26 -8.72 17.20
N LEU A 145 18.31 -9.44 17.63
CA LEU A 145 18.31 -10.89 17.66
C LEU A 145 17.75 -11.40 18.98
N LEU A 146 16.80 -12.29 18.88
CA LEU A 146 16.19 -13.04 19.98
C LEU A 146 16.40 -14.56 19.74
N ALA A 147 16.46 -15.37 20.78
CA ALA A 147 16.56 -16.83 20.66
C ALA A 147 15.83 -17.53 21.78
N ASP A 148 15.28 -18.73 21.51
CA ASP A 148 14.76 -19.61 22.55
C ASP A 148 15.93 -20.34 23.24
N LYS A 149 15.77 -20.69 24.54
CA LYS A 149 16.79 -21.40 25.33
C LYS A 149 16.67 -22.90 25.26
N VAL A 150 15.53 -23.41 24.84
CA VAL A 150 15.21 -24.84 24.81
C VAL A 150 15.26 -25.37 23.38
N TYR A 151 14.63 -24.64 22.46
CA TYR A 151 14.59 -25.00 21.06
C TYR A 151 15.56 -24.13 20.26
N PRO A 152 16.30 -24.69 19.31
CA PRO A 152 17.28 -23.93 18.51
C PRO A 152 16.59 -23.10 17.42
N VAL A 153 15.76 -22.14 17.83
CA VAL A 153 15.11 -21.17 16.96
C VAL A 153 15.58 -19.77 17.31
N GLU A 154 15.86 -18.98 16.27
CA GLU A 154 16.32 -17.59 16.35
C GLU A 154 15.32 -16.69 15.63
N LEU A 155 15.00 -15.55 16.23
CA LEU A 155 14.12 -14.53 15.64
C LEU A 155 14.88 -13.20 15.57
N THR A 156 15.01 -12.65 14.38
CA THR A 156 15.54 -11.29 14.18
C THR A 156 14.39 -10.34 13.86
N LEU A 157 14.27 -9.27 14.65
CA LEU A 157 13.35 -8.17 14.40
C LEU A 157 14.09 -7.06 13.69
N HIS A 158 13.59 -6.63 12.55
CA HIS A 158 14.18 -5.58 11.72
C HIS A 158 13.35 -4.32 11.78
N TYR A 159 14.00 -3.17 11.99
CA TYR A 159 13.39 -1.85 12.00
C TYR A 159 14.22 -0.93 11.10
N LEU A 160 13.62 -0.44 10.01
CA LEU A 160 14.18 0.64 9.20
C LEU A 160 13.41 1.91 9.52
N CYS A 161 14.14 2.99 9.81
CA CYS A 161 13.55 4.27 10.19
C CYS A 161 14.12 5.38 9.30
N TRP A 162 13.26 6.01 8.49
CA TRP A 162 13.65 7.19 7.70
C TRP A 162 13.39 8.44 8.52
N GLU A 163 14.47 9.15 8.85
CA GLU A 163 14.42 10.27 9.80
C GLU A 163 13.53 11.41 9.29
N LYS A 164 13.74 11.87 8.05
CA LYS A 164 13.07 13.04 7.49
C LYS A 164 11.60 12.77 7.13
N GLU A 165 11.34 11.63 6.51
CA GLU A 165 10.02 11.24 6.03
C GLU A 165 9.15 10.69 7.17
N ASP A 166 9.75 10.39 8.33
CA ASP A 166 9.06 9.90 9.54
C ASP A 166 8.29 8.59 9.30
N VAL A 167 8.92 7.66 8.59
CA VAL A 167 8.34 6.37 8.21
C VAL A 167 9.17 5.23 8.79
N PHE A 168 8.48 4.18 9.22
CA PHE A 168 9.03 2.92 9.68
C PHE A 168 8.69 1.80 8.69
N LYS A 169 9.64 0.92 8.44
CA LYS A 169 9.44 -0.36 7.76
C LYS A 169 9.97 -1.47 8.68
N VAL A 170 9.11 -2.42 9.01
CA VAL A 170 9.43 -3.45 10.02
C VAL A 170 9.03 -4.83 9.52
N TRP A 171 9.87 -5.84 9.81
CA TRP A 171 9.59 -7.25 9.55
C TRP A 171 10.38 -8.13 10.51
N SER A 172 10.13 -9.43 10.45
CA SER A 172 10.81 -10.41 11.28
C SER A 172 11.34 -11.57 10.44
N GLU A 173 12.48 -12.12 10.84
CA GLU A 173 13.08 -13.33 10.24
C GLU A 173 13.25 -14.41 11.30
N LEU A 174 12.64 -15.58 11.07
CA LEU A 174 12.74 -16.73 11.95
C LEU A 174 13.59 -17.82 11.31
N ARG A 175 14.68 -18.22 11.99
CA ARG A 175 15.58 -19.29 11.58
C ARG A 175 15.28 -20.58 12.32
N ASN A 176 15.12 -21.69 11.60
CA ASN A 176 15.09 -23.03 12.16
C ASN A 176 16.52 -23.57 12.31
N GLY A 177 17.05 -23.57 13.52
CA GLY A 177 18.34 -24.19 13.86
C GLY A 177 18.23 -25.66 14.30
N ALA A 178 17.03 -26.25 14.34
CA ALA A 178 16.84 -27.65 14.68
C ALA A 178 17.33 -28.59 13.57
N GLN A 179 17.46 -29.89 13.89
CA GLN A 179 17.83 -30.91 12.91
C GLN A 179 16.63 -31.44 12.12
N GLU A 180 15.43 -31.09 12.53
CA GLU A 180 14.15 -31.49 11.93
C GLU A 180 13.32 -30.28 11.53
N PRO A 181 12.35 -30.42 10.60
CA PRO A 181 11.44 -29.33 10.25
C PRO A 181 10.59 -28.88 11.43
N ILE A 182 10.28 -27.58 11.48
CA ILE A 182 9.27 -26.99 12.35
C ILE A 182 8.09 -26.52 11.51
N VAL A 183 6.91 -26.38 12.11
CA VAL A 183 5.72 -25.86 11.43
C VAL A 183 5.35 -24.50 12.01
N LEU A 184 5.22 -23.51 11.14
CA LEU A 184 4.77 -22.16 11.49
C LEU A 184 3.29 -22.05 11.16
N ASN A 185 2.45 -21.69 12.13
CA ASN A 185 0.99 -21.52 11.97
C ASN A 185 0.48 -20.14 12.37
N CYS A 186 1.39 -19.24 12.76
CA CYS A 186 1.15 -17.81 12.96
C CYS A 186 2.49 -17.07 12.75
N PHE A 187 2.48 -16.01 11.95
CA PHE A 187 3.70 -15.32 11.51
C PHE A 187 3.39 -13.86 11.20
N ASN A 188 3.37 -13.03 12.25
CA ASN A 188 3.16 -11.60 12.09
C ASN A 188 4.50 -10.86 11.93
N SER A 189 4.49 -9.80 11.12
CA SER A 189 5.68 -8.99 10.82
C SER A 189 6.19 -8.24 12.05
N THR A 190 5.26 -7.79 12.87
CA THR A 190 5.53 -7.08 14.14
C THR A 190 4.33 -7.17 15.08
N MET A 191 4.51 -6.67 16.29
CA MET A 191 3.48 -6.58 17.33
C MET A 191 3.61 -5.22 18.02
N LEU A 192 2.66 -4.31 17.74
CA LEU A 192 2.70 -2.93 18.22
C LEU A 192 1.56 -2.65 19.19
N TYR A 193 1.84 -1.92 20.27
CA TYR A 193 0.87 -1.58 21.31
C TYR A 193 0.63 -0.09 21.39
N PHE A 194 -0.65 0.28 21.56
CA PHE A 194 -1.09 1.67 21.66
C PHE A 194 -2.03 1.86 22.85
N ASP A 195 -1.93 3.04 23.46
CA ASP A 195 -2.79 3.51 24.54
C ASP A 195 -3.58 4.72 24.08
N ALA A 196 -4.92 4.63 24.12
CA ALA A 196 -5.82 5.75 23.90
C ALA A 196 -7.15 5.48 24.62
N ALA A 197 -7.99 6.49 24.79
CA ALA A 197 -9.33 6.27 25.32
C ALA A 197 -10.24 5.58 24.33
N LYS A 198 -10.03 5.83 23.01
CA LYS A 198 -10.79 5.24 21.89
C LYS A 198 -9.92 5.04 20.68
N TYR A 199 -10.32 4.08 19.84
CA TYR A 199 -9.66 3.74 18.57
C TYR A 199 -10.69 3.70 17.45
N TYR A 200 -10.39 4.31 16.31
CA TYR A 200 -11.25 4.35 15.14
C TYR A 200 -10.52 3.83 13.93
N LEU A 201 -10.98 2.71 13.39
CA LEU A 201 -10.39 2.05 12.22
C LEU A 201 -11.09 2.52 10.95
N THR A 202 -10.36 3.12 10.03
CA THR A 202 -10.75 3.29 8.64
C THR A 202 -10.20 2.13 7.82
N GLN A 203 -11.10 1.38 7.19
CA GLN A 203 -10.81 0.29 6.26
C GLN A 203 -11.10 0.73 4.83
N PHE A 204 -10.43 0.11 3.88
CA PHE A 204 -10.59 0.34 2.46
C PHE A 204 -11.15 -0.92 1.82
N SER A 205 -12.47 -0.95 1.64
CA SER A 205 -13.14 -2.05 0.94
C SER A 205 -12.98 -1.89 -0.56
N SER A 206 -12.91 -3.01 -1.26
CA SER A 206 -12.76 -3.03 -2.72
C SER A 206 -13.69 -4.06 -3.34
N ASP A 207 -13.93 -3.90 -4.62
CA ASP A 207 -14.44 -4.88 -5.55
C ASP A 207 -13.98 -4.44 -6.95
N TRP A 208 -14.10 -5.31 -7.96
CA TRP A 208 -13.85 -4.89 -9.33
C TRP A 208 -14.70 -3.66 -9.68
N ALA A 209 -14.05 -2.62 -10.19
CA ALA A 209 -14.68 -1.34 -10.54
C ALA A 209 -15.21 -0.52 -9.34
N ALA A 210 -14.79 -0.83 -8.11
CA ALA A 210 -15.24 -0.17 -6.88
C ALA A 210 -14.13 -0.19 -5.79
N GLU A 211 -12.91 0.10 -6.19
CA GLU A 211 -11.71 -0.03 -5.35
C GLU A 211 -11.61 1.09 -4.31
N ALA A 212 -10.90 0.79 -3.22
CA ALA A 212 -10.44 1.70 -2.16
C ALA A 212 -11.55 2.54 -1.51
N ARG A 213 -12.74 1.99 -1.29
CA ARG A 213 -13.86 2.67 -0.62
C ARG A 213 -13.64 2.71 0.88
N MET A 214 -13.63 3.91 1.44
CA MET A 214 -13.36 4.18 2.84
C MET A 214 -14.58 3.94 3.72
N SER A 215 -14.36 3.32 4.89
CA SER A 215 -15.35 3.21 5.95
C SER A 215 -14.69 3.18 7.32
N THR A 216 -15.20 3.99 8.27
CA THR A 216 -14.65 4.11 9.62
C THR A 216 -15.57 3.45 10.65
N THR A 217 -14.97 2.73 11.60
CA THR A 217 -15.67 2.07 12.70
C THR A 217 -14.88 2.20 14.00
N GLU A 218 -15.55 2.39 15.14
CA GLU A 218 -14.91 2.34 16.46
C GLU A 218 -14.49 0.89 16.78
N LEU A 219 -13.25 0.71 17.22
CA LEU A 219 -12.75 -0.56 17.76
C LEU A 219 -13.10 -0.66 19.24
N SER A 220 -13.83 -1.68 19.61
CA SER A 220 -14.18 -2.00 20.99
C SER A 220 -13.44 -3.24 21.47
N TYR A 221 -13.57 -3.53 22.77
CA TYR A 221 -13.01 -4.74 23.39
C TYR A 221 -13.25 -6.01 22.54
N GLY A 222 -12.18 -6.73 22.28
CA GLY A 222 -12.15 -7.94 21.45
C GLY A 222 -11.27 -7.78 20.21
N LYS A 223 -11.50 -8.62 19.21
CA LYS A 223 -10.70 -8.68 17.99
C LYS A 223 -11.47 -8.18 16.78
N LYS A 224 -10.84 -7.34 16.00
CA LYS A 224 -11.21 -7.05 14.62
C LYS A 224 -10.15 -7.65 13.70
N VAL A 225 -10.57 -8.47 12.75
CA VAL A 225 -9.71 -9.04 11.71
C VAL A 225 -10.07 -8.45 10.37
N VAL A 226 -9.06 -8.00 9.64
CA VAL A 226 -9.14 -7.57 8.23
C VAL A 226 -8.15 -8.41 7.46
N ASP A 227 -8.61 -9.17 6.47
CA ASP A 227 -7.78 -10.16 5.80
C ASP A 227 -8.19 -10.45 4.36
N THR A 228 -7.33 -11.16 3.62
CA THR A 228 -7.61 -11.74 2.31
C THR A 228 -7.14 -13.18 2.24
N LYS A 229 -7.80 -13.99 1.36
CA LYS A 229 -7.50 -15.41 1.11
C LYS A 229 -7.49 -15.75 -0.37
N LEU A 230 -7.27 -14.76 -1.23
CA LEU A 230 -7.41 -14.89 -2.67
C LEU A 230 -6.13 -15.38 -3.38
N GLY A 231 -4.99 -15.40 -2.67
CA GLY A 231 -3.69 -15.80 -3.20
C GLY A 231 -3.12 -14.74 -4.16
N SER A 232 -3.31 -14.91 -5.45
CA SER A 232 -3.13 -13.86 -6.47
C SER A 232 -4.33 -12.92 -6.49
N ARG A 233 -4.22 -11.73 -7.07
CA ARG A 233 -5.25 -10.69 -7.03
C ARG A 233 -5.73 -10.42 -5.60
N ALA A 234 -4.79 -10.33 -4.67
CA ALA A 234 -5.05 -10.40 -3.24
C ALA A 234 -5.96 -9.29 -2.72
N ASN A 235 -5.97 -8.11 -3.35
CA ASN A 235 -6.67 -6.93 -2.88
C ASN A 235 -8.06 -6.73 -3.52
N LEU A 236 -8.59 -7.72 -4.25
CA LEU A 236 -9.89 -7.59 -4.93
C LEU A 236 -11.02 -7.13 -4.01
N PHE A 237 -11.06 -7.58 -2.75
CA PHE A 237 -12.14 -7.22 -1.82
C PHE A 237 -11.72 -6.25 -0.71
N ARG A 238 -10.42 -6.11 -0.45
CA ARG A 238 -9.88 -5.24 0.61
C ARG A 238 -8.46 -4.82 0.26
N GLU A 239 -8.18 -3.56 0.48
CA GLU A 239 -6.84 -3.04 0.31
C GLU A 239 -5.93 -3.41 1.50
N PRO A 240 -4.59 -3.56 1.29
CA PRO A 240 -3.65 -3.99 2.31
C PRO A 240 -3.20 -2.85 3.22
N PHE A 241 -4.03 -1.83 3.42
CA PHE A 241 -3.72 -0.67 4.22
C PHE A 241 -4.91 -0.22 5.06
N PHE A 242 -4.63 0.52 6.13
CA PHE A 242 -5.62 1.01 7.08
C PHE A 242 -5.14 2.29 7.77
N GLU A 243 -6.10 3.01 8.37
CA GLU A 243 -5.84 4.14 9.26
C GLU A 243 -6.46 3.84 10.64
N ILE A 244 -5.77 4.22 11.71
CA ILE A 244 -6.33 4.20 13.06
C ILE A 244 -6.22 5.58 13.68
N GLY A 245 -7.37 6.23 13.90
CA GLY A 245 -7.46 7.46 14.68
C GLY A 245 -7.50 7.16 16.19
N PHE A 246 -6.73 7.92 16.95
CA PHE A 246 -6.69 7.84 18.41
C PHE A 246 -7.55 8.94 19.01
N ASP A 247 -8.47 8.58 19.90
CA ASP A 247 -9.43 9.43 20.63
C ASP A 247 -10.45 10.17 19.76
N ARG A 248 -10.32 10.10 18.44
CA ARG A 248 -11.26 10.66 17.45
C ARG A 248 -11.15 9.92 16.11
N GLU A 249 -12.17 10.02 15.27
CA GLU A 249 -12.11 9.51 13.91
C GLU A 249 -10.96 10.19 13.11
N PRO A 250 -10.29 9.44 12.20
CA PRO A 250 -9.30 10.02 11.30
C PRO A 250 -9.83 11.24 10.55
N CYS A 251 -9.03 12.29 10.52
CA CYS A 251 -9.40 13.58 9.92
C CYS A 251 -8.17 14.15 9.22
N GLU A 252 -8.36 14.87 8.12
CA GLU A 252 -7.25 15.36 7.27
C GLU A 252 -6.24 16.23 8.02
N ASP A 253 -6.72 17.02 8.99
CA ASP A 253 -5.99 18.19 9.50
C ASP A 253 -5.72 18.16 10.97
N ALA A 254 -6.12 17.12 11.69
CA ALA A 254 -6.01 17.12 13.14
C ALA A 254 -6.08 15.70 13.73
N GLY A 255 -5.46 15.56 14.90
CA GLY A 255 -5.45 14.34 15.70
C GLY A 255 -4.29 13.41 15.36
N THR A 256 -4.07 12.46 16.26
CA THR A 256 -3.08 11.40 16.07
C THR A 256 -3.67 10.29 15.24
N VAL A 257 -2.97 9.87 14.17
CA VAL A 257 -3.40 8.82 13.28
C VAL A 257 -2.22 7.91 12.96
N LEU A 258 -2.43 6.59 13.06
CA LEU A 258 -1.53 5.57 12.51
C LEU A 258 -2.00 5.23 11.09
N LEU A 259 -1.11 5.37 10.11
CA LEU A 259 -1.29 4.83 8.77
C LEU A 259 -0.38 3.62 8.61
N GLY A 260 -0.93 2.48 8.19
CA GLY A 260 -0.17 1.23 8.06
C GLY A 260 -0.53 0.46 6.79
N GLU A 261 0.49 -0.12 6.14
CA GLU A 261 0.36 -0.96 4.94
C GLU A 261 1.24 -2.20 5.08
N ILE A 262 0.71 -3.37 4.69
CA ILE A 262 1.48 -4.60 4.59
C ILE A 262 1.90 -4.84 3.14
N SER A 263 3.22 -4.82 2.91
CA SER A 263 3.85 -4.95 1.59
C SER A 263 3.89 -6.42 1.17
N TRP A 264 2.76 -6.93 0.65
CA TRP A 264 2.61 -8.35 0.31
C TRP A 264 1.56 -8.59 -0.78
N PRO A 265 1.93 -9.18 -1.92
CA PRO A 265 1.00 -9.46 -3.02
C PRO A 265 0.17 -10.74 -2.84
N GLY A 266 0.30 -11.43 -1.71
CA GLY A 266 -0.40 -12.68 -1.35
C GLY A 266 -1.44 -12.50 -0.25
N ASN A 267 -1.76 -13.59 0.42
CA ASN A 267 -2.72 -13.57 1.54
C ASN A 267 -2.15 -12.86 2.76
N TRP A 268 -2.74 -11.73 3.13
CA TRP A 268 -2.36 -10.95 4.31
C TRP A 268 -3.49 -10.88 5.34
N ARG A 269 -3.13 -10.54 6.59
CA ARG A 269 -4.07 -10.38 7.70
C ARG A 269 -3.59 -9.28 8.66
N TYR A 270 -4.51 -8.43 9.07
CA TYR A 270 -4.40 -7.59 10.26
C TYR A 270 -5.25 -8.15 11.37
N THR A 271 -4.67 -8.36 12.55
CA THR A 271 -5.40 -8.59 13.78
C THR A 271 -5.26 -7.38 14.68
N LEU A 272 -6.39 -6.73 14.96
CA LEU A 272 -6.49 -5.55 15.82
C LEU A 272 -7.23 -5.99 17.08
N GLU A 273 -6.52 -6.10 18.19
CA GLU A 273 -7.09 -6.60 19.45
C GLU A 273 -7.03 -5.55 20.54
N VAL A 274 -8.22 -5.11 20.99
CA VAL A 274 -8.37 -4.25 22.18
C VAL A 274 -8.60 -5.15 23.38
N ASP A 275 -7.69 -5.09 24.34
CA ASP A 275 -7.76 -5.93 25.54
C ASP A 275 -8.64 -5.33 26.66
N ASN A 276 -8.80 -6.08 27.76
CA ASN A 276 -9.58 -5.66 28.91
C ASN A 276 -8.97 -4.49 29.73
N SER A 277 -7.84 -3.97 29.31
CA SER A 277 -7.21 -2.76 29.84
C SER A 277 -7.27 -1.60 28.85
N ASN A 278 -8.03 -1.80 27.75
CA ASN A 278 -8.17 -0.86 26.64
C ASN A 278 -6.84 -0.57 25.93
N VAL A 279 -5.93 -1.56 25.88
CA VAL A 279 -4.72 -1.48 25.06
C VAL A 279 -5.01 -2.07 23.70
N LEU A 280 -4.74 -1.33 22.65
CA LEU A 280 -4.81 -1.83 21.27
C LEU A 280 -3.49 -2.51 20.92
N CYS A 281 -3.56 -3.75 20.45
CA CYS A 281 -2.47 -4.47 19.81
C CYS A 281 -2.73 -4.56 18.30
N VAL A 282 -1.75 -4.16 17.50
CA VAL A 282 -1.76 -4.23 16.04
C VAL A 282 -0.79 -5.30 15.57
N LEU A 283 -1.30 -6.31 14.87
CA LEU A 283 -0.57 -7.47 14.37
C LEU A 283 -0.76 -7.57 12.85
N PRO A 284 0.14 -7.01 12.04
CA PRO A 284 0.18 -7.20 10.60
C PRO A 284 0.96 -8.48 10.27
N GLY A 285 0.50 -9.27 9.30
CA GLY A 285 1.22 -10.46 8.90
C GLY A 285 0.60 -11.22 7.73
N ILE A 286 1.11 -12.41 7.45
CA ILE A 286 0.54 -13.32 6.48
C ILE A 286 -0.73 -13.95 7.08
N ASN A 287 -1.76 -14.16 6.26
CA ASN A 287 -2.95 -14.88 6.69
C ASN A 287 -2.61 -16.36 6.94
N PRO A 288 -2.80 -16.90 8.16
CA PRO A 288 -2.48 -18.29 8.46
C PRO A 288 -3.47 -19.30 7.85
N ALA A 289 -4.56 -18.86 7.22
CA ALA A 289 -5.53 -19.76 6.64
C ALA A 289 -4.93 -20.60 5.51
N ALA A 290 -4.98 -21.92 5.66
CA ALA A 290 -4.37 -22.91 4.76
C ALA A 290 -2.86 -22.69 4.54
N SER A 291 -2.15 -22.18 5.54
CA SER A 291 -0.74 -21.81 5.46
C SER A 291 0.04 -22.29 6.69
N ASP A 292 -0.14 -23.56 7.08
CA ASP A 292 0.75 -24.23 8.05
C ASP A 292 2.12 -24.45 7.37
N TYR A 293 3.01 -23.46 7.47
CA TYR A 293 4.27 -23.43 6.75
C TYR A 293 5.32 -24.34 7.37
N THR A 294 5.79 -25.32 6.61
CA THR A 294 6.87 -26.22 7.03
C THR A 294 8.21 -25.59 6.71
N LEU A 295 8.98 -25.25 7.75
CA LEU A 295 10.31 -24.66 7.64
C LEU A 295 11.38 -25.73 7.90
N ALA A 296 12.15 -26.07 6.88
CA ALA A 296 13.18 -27.09 6.95
C ALA A 296 14.39 -26.67 7.81
N PRO A 297 15.21 -27.63 8.28
CA PRO A 297 16.42 -27.33 9.03
C PRO A 297 17.34 -26.33 8.34
N GLY A 298 17.84 -25.34 9.08
CA GLY A 298 18.75 -24.32 8.60
C GLY A 298 18.10 -23.20 7.76
N GLN A 299 16.84 -23.34 7.36
CA GLN A 299 16.12 -22.31 6.60
C GLN A 299 15.71 -21.13 7.46
N VAL A 300 15.52 -20.00 6.79
CA VAL A 300 15.00 -18.73 7.35
C VAL A 300 13.66 -18.42 6.70
N PHE A 301 12.67 -18.10 7.52
CA PHE A 301 11.36 -17.59 7.11
C PHE A 301 11.30 -16.10 7.38
N ALA A 302 11.20 -15.28 6.33
CA ALA A 302 10.95 -13.85 6.44
C ALA A 302 9.45 -13.55 6.30
N THR A 303 8.93 -12.71 7.19
CA THR A 303 7.58 -12.15 7.08
C THR A 303 7.57 -11.00 6.06
N PRO A 304 6.39 -10.60 5.55
CA PRO A 304 6.25 -9.36 4.80
C PRO A 304 6.73 -8.13 5.58
N GLU A 305 7.17 -7.12 4.86
CA GLU A 305 7.42 -5.80 5.43
C GLU A 305 6.09 -5.13 5.80
N PHE A 306 6.04 -4.50 6.97
CA PHE A 306 4.95 -3.62 7.38
C PHE A 306 5.48 -2.19 7.43
N VAL A 307 4.89 -1.33 6.61
CA VAL A 307 5.22 0.09 6.50
C VAL A 307 4.22 0.89 7.31
N PHE A 308 4.69 1.78 8.18
CA PHE A 308 3.78 2.66 8.92
C PHE A 308 4.38 4.02 9.25
N THR A 309 3.50 4.97 9.48
CA THR A 309 3.82 6.28 10.06
C THR A 309 2.79 6.68 11.10
N LEU A 310 3.22 7.44 12.10
CA LEU A 310 2.35 8.16 13.02
C LEU A 310 2.33 9.63 12.62
N SER A 311 1.14 10.15 12.40
CA SER A 311 0.92 11.57 12.21
C SER A 311 0.23 12.16 13.46
N TYR A 312 0.66 13.33 13.88
CA TYR A 312 0.05 14.07 14.99
C TYR A 312 -0.80 15.25 14.50
N GLU A 313 -0.82 15.45 13.17
CA GLU A 313 -1.52 16.53 12.49
C GLU A 313 -2.58 16.03 11.50
N GLY A 314 -3.11 14.82 11.74
CA GLY A 314 -4.14 14.20 10.92
C GLY A 314 -3.61 13.35 9.76
N VAL A 315 -4.56 12.77 9.00
CA VAL A 315 -4.29 11.83 7.91
C VAL A 315 -3.48 12.49 6.78
N GLY A 316 -3.78 13.75 6.46
CA GLY A 316 -3.13 14.46 5.36
C GLY A 316 -1.62 14.56 5.52
N GLU A 317 -1.12 14.82 6.73
CA GLU A 317 0.33 14.81 6.97
C GLU A 317 0.91 13.40 6.92
N GLY A 318 0.22 12.39 7.47
CA GLY A 318 0.62 10.99 7.37
C GLY A 318 0.74 10.54 5.91
N SER A 319 -0.24 10.87 5.07
CA SER A 319 -0.19 10.59 3.63
C SER A 319 1.01 11.24 2.95
N ARG A 320 1.28 12.52 3.20
CA ARG A 320 2.44 13.22 2.61
C ARG A 320 3.78 12.61 3.04
N LYS A 321 3.91 12.16 4.30
CA LYS A 321 5.08 11.39 4.78
C LYS A 321 5.29 10.13 3.94
N LEU A 322 4.24 9.30 3.79
CA LEU A 322 4.29 8.08 2.97
C LEU A 322 4.56 8.39 1.50
N HIS A 323 3.96 9.45 0.92
CA HIS A 323 4.17 9.83 -0.48
C HIS A 323 5.62 10.24 -0.75
N ARG A 324 6.24 11.04 0.12
CA ARG A 324 7.65 11.45 0.00
C ARG A 324 8.56 10.24 0.12
N TRP A 325 8.35 9.42 1.18
CA TRP A 325 9.10 8.19 1.40
C TRP A 325 8.98 7.23 0.21
N ALA A 326 7.77 7.00 -0.28
CA ALA A 326 7.53 6.09 -1.39
C ALA A 326 8.23 6.54 -2.68
N ARG A 327 8.21 7.85 -2.99
CA ARG A 327 8.96 8.39 -4.15
C ARG A 327 10.46 8.29 -3.99
N ASP A 328 10.96 8.53 -2.77
CA ASP A 328 12.40 8.64 -2.53
C ASP A 328 13.08 7.25 -2.39
N TYR A 329 12.36 6.24 -1.88
CA TYR A 329 12.99 4.99 -1.43
C TYR A 329 12.30 3.70 -1.90
N GLU A 330 11.03 3.72 -2.30
CA GLU A 330 10.27 2.49 -2.49
C GLU A 330 9.83 2.24 -3.93
N ILE A 331 9.26 3.23 -4.58
CA ILE A 331 8.73 3.08 -5.94
C ILE A 331 9.87 3.03 -6.95
N LYS A 332 9.89 2.02 -7.82
CA LYS A 332 10.86 1.95 -8.93
C LYS A 332 10.85 3.25 -9.72
N ASP A 333 12.02 3.84 -9.90
CA ASP A 333 12.19 5.11 -10.61
C ASP A 333 11.22 6.19 -10.09
N GLY A 334 11.14 6.33 -8.76
CA GLY A 334 10.22 7.22 -8.08
C GLY A 334 10.34 8.70 -8.48
N HIS A 335 11.51 9.14 -8.94
CA HIS A 335 11.75 10.49 -9.48
C HIS A 335 11.72 10.56 -11.01
N GLY A 336 11.60 9.43 -11.72
CA GLY A 336 11.58 9.37 -13.17
C GLY A 336 10.33 9.98 -13.77
N THR A 337 10.42 10.31 -15.05
CA THR A 337 9.30 10.87 -15.82
C THR A 337 8.21 9.81 -16.04
N ARG A 338 6.96 10.18 -15.82
CA ARG A 338 5.80 9.34 -16.18
C ARG A 338 5.32 9.70 -17.57
N LEU A 339 5.12 8.67 -18.41
CA LEU A 339 4.72 8.85 -19.81
C LEU A 339 3.19 8.97 -19.90
N SER A 340 2.69 10.07 -20.46
CA SER A 340 1.29 10.13 -20.87
C SER A 340 1.03 9.13 -22.00
N LEU A 341 -0.13 8.50 -22.05
CA LEU A 341 -0.36 7.41 -22.99
C LEU A 341 -1.74 7.45 -23.67
N LEU A 342 -1.84 6.75 -24.81
CA LEU A 342 -3.09 6.29 -25.41
C LEU A 342 -3.07 4.75 -25.41
N ASN A 343 -4.05 4.15 -24.72
CA ASN A 343 -4.34 2.72 -24.76
C ASN A 343 -5.40 2.44 -25.82
N ASN A 344 -5.43 1.24 -26.38
CA ASN A 344 -6.44 0.86 -27.38
C ASN A 344 -7.59 0.02 -26.84
N TRP A 345 -7.60 -0.38 -25.56
CA TRP A 345 -8.57 -1.34 -25.06
C TRP A 345 -10.02 -0.90 -25.28
N GLU A 346 -10.43 0.22 -24.71
CA GLU A 346 -11.80 0.74 -24.84
C GLU A 346 -12.17 1.16 -26.26
N ASN A 347 -11.18 1.49 -27.09
CA ASN A 347 -11.40 1.87 -28.50
C ASN A 347 -11.62 0.65 -29.39
N THR A 348 -10.96 -0.49 -29.11
CA THR A 348 -10.94 -1.61 -30.07
C THR A 348 -11.34 -2.95 -29.47
N TYR A 349 -11.18 -3.10 -28.15
CA TYR A 349 -11.20 -4.42 -27.49
C TYR A 349 -10.35 -5.43 -28.29
N PHE A 350 -10.85 -6.62 -28.54
CA PHE A 350 -10.17 -7.65 -29.36
C PHE A 350 -10.25 -7.40 -30.89
N ASN A 351 -10.98 -6.38 -31.36
CA ASN A 351 -11.23 -6.13 -32.78
C ASN A 351 -10.27 -5.11 -33.37
N PHE A 352 -9.04 -5.53 -33.60
CA PHE A 352 -8.01 -4.70 -34.23
C PHE A 352 -7.16 -5.50 -35.21
N ASP A 353 -6.51 -4.78 -36.12
CA ASP A 353 -5.44 -5.24 -36.99
C ASP A 353 -4.28 -4.24 -36.98
N GLN A 354 -3.20 -4.57 -37.67
CA GLN A 354 -2.01 -3.71 -37.75
C GLN A 354 -2.31 -2.31 -38.31
N LYS A 355 -3.24 -2.20 -39.28
CA LYS A 355 -3.59 -0.90 -39.90
C LYS A 355 -4.34 -0.01 -38.90
N LYS A 356 -5.28 -0.58 -38.16
CA LYS A 356 -6.03 0.14 -37.12
C LYS A 356 -5.11 0.62 -36.01
N LEU A 357 -4.19 -0.24 -35.53
CA LEU A 357 -3.22 0.15 -34.49
C LEU A 357 -2.27 1.25 -34.98
N ALA A 358 -1.78 1.16 -36.23
CA ALA A 358 -0.97 2.23 -36.82
C ALA A 358 -1.73 3.57 -36.90
N GLN A 359 -3.06 3.54 -37.11
CA GLN A 359 -3.89 4.74 -37.04
C GLN A 359 -3.96 5.28 -35.61
N CYS A 360 -4.20 4.43 -34.60
CA CYS A 360 -4.20 4.85 -33.18
C CYS A 360 -2.85 5.46 -32.76
N MET A 361 -1.72 4.98 -33.27
CA MET A 361 -0.39 5.55 -32.99
C MET A 361 -0.28 6.99 -33.56
N ARG A 362 -0.79 7.24 -34.77
CA ARG A 362 -0.86 8.60 -35.32
C ARG A 362 -1.78 9.51 -34.51
N GLU A 363 -2.90 8.98 -34.04
CA GLU A 363 -3.83 9.69 -33.18
C GLU A 363 -3.18 10.03 -31.82
N ALA A 364 -2.44 9.10 -31.22
CA ALA A 364 -1.66 9.33 -30.00
C ALA A 364 -0.68 10.51 -30.18
N ARG A 365 0.03 10.56 -31.31
CA ARG A 365 0.91 11.69 -31.64
C ARG A 365 0.16 13.02 -31.78
N ASN A 366 -0.99 12.99 -32.46
CA ASN A 366 -1.81 14.17 -32.65
C ASN A 366 -2.40 14.70 -31.33
N LEU A 367 -2.73 13.81 -30.40
CA LEU A 367 -3.17 14.15 -29.05
C LEU A 367 -2.03 14.75 -28.21
N GLY A 368 -0.77 14.45 -28.56
CA GLY A 368 0.41 14.93 -27.86
C GLY A 368 0.88 14.03 -26.71
N VAL A 369 0.36 12.81 -26.60
CA VAL A 369 0.84 11.83 -25.60
C VAL A 369 2.17 11.19 -26.03
N ASP A 370 2.89 10.60 -25.06
CA ASP A 370 4.25 10.09 -25.26
C ASP A 370 4.29 8.66 -25.76
N LEU A 371 3.27 7.87 -25.41
CA LEU A 371 3.24 6.42 -25.52
C LEU A 371 1.93 5.94 -26.15
N PHE A 372 2.02 4.98 -27.06
CA PHE A 372 0.91 4.10 -27.42
C PHE A 372 1.06 2.76 -26.73
N LEU A 373 0.03 2.32 -25.99
CA LEU A 373 -0.01 1.05 -25.27
C LEU A 373 -0.94 0.07 -25.98
N LEU A 374 -0.39 -1.02 -26.49
CA LEU A 374 -1.14 -2.15 -27.04
C LEU A 374 -1.65 -3.03 -25.88
N ASP A 375 -2.96 -3.10 -25.72
CA ASP A 375 -3.62 -3.92 -24.70
C ASP A 375 -3.89 -5.37 -25.17
N ASP A 376 -4.72 -6.13 -24.48
CA ASP A 376 -5.01 -7.55 -24.68
C ASP A 376 -5.46 -7.89 -26.12
N GLY A 377 -5.16 -9.10 -26.58
CA GLY A 377 -5.67 -9.62 -27.85
C GLY A 377 -4.66 -9.74 -29.00
N TRP A 378 -3.37 -9.48 -28.76
CA TRP A 378 -2.32 -9.48 -29.80
C TRP A 378 -1.69 -10.84 -30.07
N PHE A 379 -1.99 -11.88 -29.27
CA PHE A 379 -1.32 -13.18 -29.24
C PHE A 379 -2.27 -14.35 -29.49
N GLY A 380 -1.69 -15.55 -29.57
CA GLY A 380 -2.40 -16.79 -29.88
C GLY A 380 -2.78 -16.94 -31.36
N ASN A 381 -2.76 -18.17 -31.88
CA ASN A 381 -3.01 -18.45 -33.29
C ASN A 381 -4.08 -19.54 -33.48
N GLY A 382 -4.76 -19.51 -34.59
CA GLY A 382 -5.77 -20.54 -34.96
C GLY A 382 -6.94 -20.60 -33.99
N LYS A 383 -7.18 -21.77 -33.39
CA LYS A 383 -8.23 -21.97 -32.39
C LYS A 383 -7.89 -21.37 -31.02
N ASP A 384 -6.61 -21.15 -30.75
CA ASP A 384 -6.09 -20.64 -29.50
C ASP A 384 -5.87 -19.09 -29.59
N ALA A 385 -6.34 -18.43 -30.69
CA ALA A 385 -6.24 -16.99 -30.88
C ALA A 385 -7.00 -16.20 -29.79
N ARG A 386 -6.35 -15.23 -29.21
CA ARG A 386 -6.92 -14.31 -28.19
C ARG A 386 -7.91 -13.33 -28.83
N ASN A 387 -9.12 -13.82 -29.10
CA ASN A 387 -10.25 -13.04 -29.62
C ASN A 387 -11.37 -12.86 -28.57
N GLY A 388 -11.07 -13.16 -27.32
CA GLY A 388 -11.96 -13.12 -26.15
C GLY A 388 -11.32 -13.85 -24.98
N ASP A 389 -11.99 -13.89 -23.83
CA ASP A 389 -11.44 -14.39 -22.56
C ASP A 389 -11.23 -15.91 -22.46
N LYS A 390 -11.65 -16.69 -23.46
CA LYS A 390 -11.66 -18.16 -23.37
C LYS A 390 -10.39 -18.83 -23.86
N ALA A 391 -9.51 -18.13 -24.57
CA ALA A 391 -8.33 -18.68 -25.19
C ALA A 391 -7.17 -17.70 -25.21
N GLY A 392 -5.98 -18.20 -25.47
CA GLY A 392 -4.74 -17.43 -25.73
C GLY A 392 -3.81 -17.29 -24.54
N LEU A 393 -4.30 -17.12 -23.32
CA LEU A 393 -3.42 -16.99 -22.15
C LEU A 393 -2.57 -18.24 -21.96
N GLY A 394 -1.26 -18.06 -21.83
CA GLY A 394 -0.26 -19.09 -21.83
C GLY A 394 0.46 -19.27 -23.19
N ASP A 395 -0.12 -18.80 -24.29
CA ASP A 395 0.42 -18.96 -25.65
C ASP A 395 0.81 -17.58 -26.22
N TRP A 396 1.95 -17.05 -25.81
CA TRP A 396 2.41 -15.67 -26.09
C TRP A 396 2.98 -15.46 -27.50
N GLU A 397 2.65 -16.34 -28.44
CA GLU A 397 3.02 -16.18 -29.85
C GLU A 397 2.13 -15.10 -30.52
N VAL A 398 2.75 -14.20 -31.27
CA VAL A 398 2.04 -13.11 -31.96
C VAL A 398 0.97 -13.66 -32.90
N ASN A 399 -0.22 -13.11 -32.86
CA ASN A 399 -1.31 -13.41 -33.79
C ASN A 399 -1.01 -12.85 -35.19
N ARG A 400 -0.46 -13.68 -36.06
CA ARG A 400 -0.02 -13.26 -37.40
C ARG A 400 -1.16 -12.90 -38.35
N LYS A 401 -2.40 -13.28 -38.07
CA LYS A 401 -3.56 -12.84 -38.82
C LYS A 401 -3.91 -11.36 -38.53
N LYS A 402 -3.84 -10.95 -37.26
CA LYS A 402 -4.05 -9.55 -36.87
C LYS A 402 -2.81 -8.69 -37.16
N LEU A 403 -1.63 -9.22 -36.91
CA LEU A 403 -0.35 -8.53 -36.93
C LEU A 403 0.63 -9.26 -37.86
N PRO A 404 0.47 -9.17 -39.19
CA PRO A 404 1.31 -9.91 -40.14
C PRO A 404 2.81 -9.57 -40.03
N ASN A 405 3.16 -8.35 -39.64
CA ASN A 405 4.56 -7.92 -39.45
C ASN A 405 5.03 -8.08 -37.98
N GLY A 406 4.19 -8.65 -37.12
CA GLY A 406 4.49 -8.90 -35.70
C GLY A 406 4.67 -7.63 -34.86
N ILE A 407 5.20 -7.80 -33.65
CA ILE A 407 5.52 -6.68 -32.75
C ILE A 407 6.61 -5.77 -33.34
N PRO A 408 7.68 -6.28 -34.00
CA PRO A 408 8.65 -5.40 -34.67
C PRO A 408 8.00 -4.42 -35.66
N GLY A 409 6.97 -4.88 -36.39
CA GLY A 409 6.22 -4.02 -37.32
C GLY A 409 5.43 -2.91 -36.61
N LEU A 410 4.88 -3.18 -35.41
CA LEU A 410 4.22 -2.17 -34.59
C LEU A 410 5.21 -1.18 -33.99
N CYS A 411 6.36 -1.65 -33.51
CA CYS A 411 7.44 -0.77 -33.02
C CYS A 411 7.89 0.20 -34.13
N ALA A 412 8.03 -0.27 -35.36
CA ALA A 412 8.38 0.58 -36.52
C ALA A 412 7.29 1.62 -36.84
N GLU A 413 6.01 1.24 -36.78
CA GLU A 413 4.89 2.19 -36.96
C GLU A 413 4.83 3.24 -35.83
N ALA A 414 5.07 2.84 -34.57
CA ALA A 414 5.13 3.77 -33.44
C ALA A 414 6.29 4.78 -33.60
N GLN A 415 7.48 4.31 -33.97
CA GLN A 415 8.63 5.14 -34.27
C GLN A 415 8.33 6.12 -35.41
N LYS A 416 7.71 5.66 -36.50
CA LYS A 416 7.29 6.49 -37.62
C LYS A 416 6.25 7.54 -37.21
N ALA A 417 5.33 7.19 -36.32
CA ALA A 417 4.36 8.11 -35.75
C ALA A 417 4.99 9.11 -34.77
N GLY A 418 6.18 8.82 -34.22
CA GLY A 418 6.87 9.65 -33.25
C GLY A 418 6.33 9.49 -31.83
N VAL A 419 5.86 8.28 -31.47
CA VAL A 419 5.46 7.87 -30.11
C VAL A 419 6.25 6.64 -29.68
N LYS A 420 6.38 6.44 -28.37
CA LYS A 420 6.90 5.19 -27.79
C LYS A 420 5.88 4.08 -27.92
N PHE A 421 6.33 2.83 -27.85
CA PHE A 421 5.47 1.64 -27.90
C PHE A 421 5.53 0.88 -26.59
N GLY A 422 4.35 0.53 -26.05
CA GLY A 422 4.18 -0.33 -24.87
C GLY A 422 3.28 -1.53 -25.18
N ILE A 423 3.35 -2.54 -24.34
CA ILE A 423 2.60 -3.79 -24.52
C ILE A 423 2.04 -4.32 -23.21
N TRP A 424 0.83 -4.88 -23.27
CA TRP A 424 0.16 -5.58 -22.17
C TRP A 424 0.53 -7.05 -22.15
N ILE A 425 0.67 -7.60 -20.95
CA ILE A 425 0.87 -9.03 -20.68
C ILE A 425 0.09 -9.46 -19.44
N GLU A 426 -0.34 -10.73 -19.39
CA GLU A 426 -0.93 -11.40 -18.21
C GLU A 426 -0.26 -12.77 -18.00
N PRO A 427 1.04 -12.80 -17.68
CA PRO A 427 1.86 -14.00 -17.83
C PRO A 427 1.72 -15.01 -16.69
N GLU A 428 1.00 -14.68 -15.63
CA GLU A 428 0.70 -15.55 -14.48
C GLU A 428 -0.54 -16.44 -14.70
N MET A 429 -1.29 -16.16 -15.77
CA MET A 429 -2.57 -16.82 -16.04
C MET A 429 -2.50 -17.72 -17.27
N VAL A 430 -3.33 -18.76 -17.28
CA VAL A 430 -3.42 -19.70 -18.39
C VAL A 430 -4.87 -20.09 -18.67
N ASN A 431 -5.23 -20.19 -19.96
CA ASN A 431 -6.54 -20.74 -20.35
C ASN A 431 -6.45 -22.27 -20.50
N PRO A 432 -7.51 -23.01 -20.12
CA PRO A 432 -7.53 -24.49 -20.25
C PRO A 432 -7.32 -25.02 -21.68
N GLN A 433 -7.63 -24.20 -22.68
CA GLN A 433 -7.46 -24.57 -24.09
C GLN A 433 -6.07 -24.23 -24.66
N SER A 434 -5.17 -23.59 -23.88
CA SER A 434 -3.85 -23.21 -24.33
C SER A 434 -2.96 -24.44 -24.63
N LYS A 435 -1.94 -24.23 -25.45
CA LYS A 435 -0.88 -25.22 -25.68
C LYS A 435 -0.10 -25.47 -24.39
N LEU A 436 0.21 -24.39 -23.65
CA LEU A 436 0.92 -24.47 -22.38
C LEU A 436 0.21 -25.42 -21.39
N PHE A 437 -1.10 -25.25 -21.18
CA PHE A 437 -1.84 -26.11 -20.25
C PHE A 437 -1.88 -27.60 -20.72
N ARG A 438 -1.96 -27.85 -22.03
CA ARG A 438 -1.93 -29.21 -22.55
C ARG A 438 -0.56 -29.91 -22.38
N GLU A 439 0.53 -29.13 -22.45
CA GLU A 439 1.90 -29.65 -22.31
C GLU A 439 2.32 -29.73 -20.83
N HIS A 440 1.85 -28.81 -20.00
CA HIS A 440 2.22 -28.69 -18.58
C HIS A 440 1.01 -28.47 -17.66
N PRO A 441 0.10 -29.46 -17.56
CA PRO A 441 -1.03 -29.35 -16.63
C PRO A 441 -0.59 -29.33 -15.15
N ASP A 442 0.62 -29.83 -14.88
CA ASP A 442 1.28 -29.83 -13.57
C ASP A 442 1.87 -28.46 -13.15
N TRP A 443 1.85 -27.46 -14.04
CA TRP A 443 2.29 -26.09 -13.75
C TRP A 443 1.18 -25.19 -13.22
N VAL A 444 -0.01 -25.74 -13.04
CA VAL A 444 -1.19 -24.97 -12.65
C VAL A 444 -1.61 -25.31 -11.23
N ILE A 445 -1.98 -24.30 -10.46
CA ILE A 445 -2.60 -24.49 -9.14
C ILE A 445 -4.00 -25.06 -9.36
N MET A 446 -4.12 -26.41 -9.21
CA MET A 446 -5.35 -27.12 -9.50
C MET A 446 -5.42 -28.43 -8.72
N GLN A 447 -6.52 -28.65 -8.00
CA GLN A 447 -6.77 -29.88 -7.28
C GLN A 447 -6.91 -31.05 -8.25
N PRO A 448 -6.12 -32.13 -8.15
CA PRO A 448 -6.29 -33.32 -8.96
C PRO A 448 -7.64 -33.99 -8.68
N ASP A 449 -8.17 -34.69 -9.68
CA ASP A 449 -9.42 -35.47 -9.62
C ASP A 449 -10.68 -34.69 -9.20
N ARG A 450 -10.65 -33.36 -9.36
CA ARG A 450 -11.79 -32.48 -9.15
C ARG A 450 -12.01 -31.57 -10.36
N GLU A 451 -13.28 -31.24 -10.65
CA GLU A 451 -13.60 -30.21 -11.63
C GLU A 451 -13.08 -28.87 -11.14
N PRO A 452 -12.21 -28.19 -11.91
CA PRO A 452 -11.69 -26.89 -11.51
C PRO A 452 -12.78 -25.81 -11.52
N TYR A 453 -12.71 -24.89 -10.57
CA TYR A 453 -13.46 -23.65 -10.64
C TYR A 453 -12.64 -22.60 -11.41
N TYR A 454 -13.19 -22.13 -12.52
CA TYR A 454 -12.56 -21.13 -13.38
C TYR A 454 -13.08 -19.73 -13.06
N TYR A 455 -12.20 -18.81 -12.74
CA TYR A 455 -12.53 -17.40 -12.72
C TYR A 455 -12.10 -16.77 -14.06
N ARG A 456 -13.00 -16.09 -14.78
CA ARG A 456 -12.77 -15.54 -16.13
C ARG A 456 -12.21 -16.56 -17.14
N ASN A 457 -12.61 -17.83 -17.06
CA ASN A 457 -12.06 -18.93 -17.87
C ASN A 457 -10.53 -19.11 -17.73
N GLN A 458 -9.95 -18.72 -16.62
CA GLN A 458 -8.52 -18.75 -16.33
C GLN A 458 -8.21 -19.69 -15.17
N LEU A 459 -6.96 -20.16 -15.17
CA LEU A 459 -6.29 -20.82 -14.05
C LEU A 459 -4.99 -20.06 -13.76
N VAL A 460 -4.49 -20.20 -12.55
CA VAL A 460 -3.28 -19.53 -12.07
C VAL A 460 -2.09 -20.49 -12.21
N LEU A 461 -1.01 -20.02 -12.81
CA LEU A 461 0.25 -20.74 -12.86
C LEU A 461 0.90 -20.81 -11.48
N ASP A 462 1.48 -21.95 -11.14
CA ASP A 462 2.09 -22.22 -9.84
C ASP A 462 3.49 -21.60 -9.73
N LEU A 463 3.57 -20.34 -9.30
CA LEU A 463 4.86 -19.66 -9.13
C LEU A 463 5.65 -20.11 -7.89
N ALA A 464 5.14 -21.01 -7.04
CA ALA A 464 5.99 -21.73 -6.10
C ALA A 464 7.03 -22.60 -6.83
N ASN A 465 6.71 -23.05 -8.05
CA ASN A 465 7.59 -23.86 -8.90
C ASN A 465 8.62 -22.98 -9.64
N PRO A 466 9.95 -23.17 -9.41
CA PRO A 466 10.99 -22.41 -10.12
C PRO A 466 10.96 -22.53 -11.65
N GLN A 467 10.50 -23.68 -12.20
CA GLN A 467 10.36 -23.86 -13.65
C GLN A 467 9.27 -22.94 -14.22
N VAL A 468 8.19 -22.74 -13.46
CA VAL A 468 7.12 -21.81 -13.84
C VAL A 468 7.60 -20.36 -13.74
N GLN A 469 8.40 -20.03 -12.70
CA GLN A 469 9.05 -18.70 -12.60
C GLN A 469 9.95 -18.45 -13.82
N ASP A 470 10.75 -19.44 -14.24
CA ASP A 470 11.62 -19.34 -15.42
C ASP A 470 10.80 -19.19 -16.71
N TYR A 471 9.68 -19.87 -16.83
CA TYR A 471 8.77 -19.71 -17.95
C TYR A 471 8.18 -18.30 -18.02
N VAL A 472 7.63 -17.79 -16.92
CA VAL A 472 7.03 -16.44 -16.87
C VAL A 472 8.07 -15.34 -17.16
N TYR A 473 9.25 -15.44 -16.57
CA TYR A 473 10.37 -14.56 -16.92
C TYR A 473 10.75 -14.70 -18.41
N GLY A 474 10.78 -15.93 -18.93
CA GLY A 474 11.08 -16.25 -20.34
C GLY A 474 10.12 -15.61 -21.34
N VAL A 475 8.83 -15.46 -20.97
CA VAL A 475 7.83 -14.74 -21.78
C VAL A 475 8.24 -13.27 -21.96
N VAL A 476 8.53 -12.57 -20.86
CA VAL A 476 8.96 -11.16 -20.92
C VAL A 476 10.27 -11.02 -21.67
N LYS A 477 11.24 -11.91 -21.36
CA LYS A 477 12.55 -11.94 -22.03
C LYS A 477 12.43 -12.15 -23.53
N GLY A 478 11.62 -13.10 -23.98
CA GLY A 478 11.41 -13.35 -25.41
C GLY A 478 10.82 -12.14 -26.13
N ILE A 479 9.83 -11.50 -25.54
CA ILE A 479 9.23 -10.28 -26.09
C ILE A 479 10.29 -9.14 -26.21
N MET A 480 11.12 -8.96 -25.20
CA MET A 480 12.13 -7.90 -25.17
C MET A 480 13.32 -8.17 -26.09
N ASP A 481 13.81 -9.42 -26.13
CA ASP A 481 14.94 -9.80 -27.00
C ASP A 481 14.59 -9.60 -28.49
N GLU A 482 13.35 -9.94 -28.88
CA GLU A 482 12.86 -9.71 -30.24
C GLU A 482 12.54 -8.25 -30.54
N ASN A 483 12.21 -7.44 -29.51
CA ASN A 483 11.70 -6.08 -29.64
C ASN A 483 12.34 -5.10 -28.65
N PRO A 484 13.64 -4.81 -28.73
CA PRO A 484 14.35 -3.98 -27.76
C PRO A 484 13.90 -2.52 -27.71
N SER A 485 13.04 -2.09 -28.63
CA SER A 485 12.45 -0.76 -28.66
C SER A 485 11.13 -0.63 -27.86
N ILE A 486 10.65 -1.73 -27.25
CA ILE A 486 9.54 -1.65 -26.31
C ILE A 486 9.95 -0.77 -25.13
N ALA A 487 9.13 0.22 -24.82
CA ALA A 487 9.42 1.25 -23.84
C ALA A 487 8.50 1.21 -22.61
N PHE A 488 7.60 0.23 -22.53
CA PHE A 488 6.62 0.15 -21.44
C PHE A 488 5.93 -1.23 -21.41
N PHE A 489 5.67 -1.74 -20.20
CA PHE A 489 4.83 -2.91 -19.97
C PHE A 489 3.64 -2.57 -19.07
N LYS A 490 2.45 -3.13 -19.41
CA LYS A 490 1.32 -3.25 -18.49
C LYS A 490 1.22 -4.74 -18.12
N TRP A 491 1.46 -5.06 -16.87
CA TRP A 491 1.43 -6.41 -16.32
C TRP A 491 0.15 -6.63 -15.55
N ASP A 492 -0.68 -7.52 -16.03
CA ASP A 492 -2.00 -7.82 -15.47
C ASP A 492 -2.04 -9.16 -14.72
N CYS A 493 -3.04 -9.32 -13.84
CA CYS A 493 -3.29 -10.52 -13.06
C CYS A 493 -4.78 -10.56 -12.70
N ASN A 494 -5.61 -11.23 -13.49
CA ASN A 494 -7.06 -11.08 -13.38
C ASN A 494 -7.78 -12.21 -12.62
N SER A 495 -7.09 -13.29 -12.24
CA SER A 495 -7.71 -14.38 -11.49
C SER A 495 -7.15 -14.54 -10.09
N PRO A 496 -7.99 -14.66 -9.06
CA PRO A 496 -7.57 -15.18 -7.77
C PRO A 496 -7.28 -16.68 -7.87
N ILE A 497 -6.59 -17.23 -6.87
CA ILE A 497 -6.41 -18.68 -6.73
C ILE A 497 -7.73 -19.28 -6.25
N THR A 498 -8.41 -20.01 -7.14
CA THR A 498 -9.73 -20.60 -6.88
C THR A 498 -9.67 -22.09 -6.55
N ASN A 499 -8.54 -22.74 -6.84
CA ASN A 499 -8.32 -24.17 -6.62
C ASN A 499 -7.04 -24.33 -5.78
N ILE A 500 -7.18 -24.71 -4.51
CA ILE A 500 -6.06 -24.67 -3.55
C ILE A 500 -5.31 -26.00 -3.59
N TYR A 501 -4.36 -26.13 -4.50
CA TYR A 501 -3.43 -27.26 -4.55
C TYR A 501 -2.26 -26.96 -5.50
N SER A 502 -1.03 -27.09 -5.00
CA SER A 502 0.19 -27.01 -5.79
C SER A 502 0.70 -28.42 -6.08
N PRO A 503 0.77 -28.84 -7.36
CA PRO A 503 1.45 -30.09 -7.71
C PRO A 503 2.93 -30.09 -7.31
N TYR A 504 3.58 -28.93 -7.33
CA TYR A 504 5.00 -28.77 -7.00
C TYR A 504 5.25 -28.98 -5.50
N GLU A 505 4.43 -28.41 -4.62
CA GLU A 505 4.59 -28.52 -3.16
C GLU A 505 4.37 -29.95 -2.66
N GLY A 506 3.67 -30.79 -3.36
CA GLY A 506 3.43 -32.19 -2.97
C GLY A 506 2.81 -32.28 -1.56
N PRO A 507 3.53 -32.83 -0.55
CA PRO A 507 3.01 -32.92 0.83
C PRO A 507 3.05 -31.60 1.60
N LEU A 508 3.74 -30.57 1.10
CA LEU A 508 3.94 -29.28 1.76
C LEU A 508 2.87 -28.25 1.36
N GLN A 509 1.61 -28.67 1.20
CA GLN A 509 0.53 -27.79 0.73
C GLN A 509 0.34 -26.52 1.55
N GLY A 510 0.71 -26.54 2.84
CA GLY A 510 0.71 -25.35 3.69
C GLY A 510 1.69 -24.25 3.29
N ASN A 511 2.67 -24.54 2.42
CA ASN A 511 3.64 -23.58 1.91
C ASN A 511 3.12 -22.84 0.67
N MET A 512 2.17 -23.40 -0.06
CA MET A 512 1.76 -23.00 -1.39
C MET A 512 1.48 -21.48 -1.54
N TYR A 513 0.61 -20.92 -0.71
CA TYR A 513 0.24 -19.51 -0.83
C TYR A 513 1.42 -18.55 -0.61
N ILE A 514 2.30 -18.92 0.33
CA ILE A 514 3.45 -18.10 0.71
C ILE A 514 4.53 -18.19 -0.36
N ASP A 515 4.86 -19.41 -0.80
CA ASP A 515 5.92 -19.61 -1.78
C ASP A 515 5.48 -19.16 -3.19
N HIS A 516 4.18 -19.25 -3.52
CA HIS A 516 3.61 -18.62 -4.72
C HIS A 516 3.83 -17.09 -4.70
N ALA A 517 3.48 -16.40 -3.62
CA ALA A 517 3.65 -14.95 -3.53
C ALA A 517 5.13 -14.53 -3.60
N ARG A 518 6.03 -15.30 -2.96
CA ARG A 518 7.49 -15.12 -3.09
C ARG A 518 7.97 -15.33 -4.53
N GLY A 519 7.42 -16.33 -5.21
CA GLY A 519 7.69 -16.61 -6.61
C GLY A 519 7.27 -15.45 -7.52
N VAL A 520 6.09 -14.86 -7.29
CA VAL A 520 5.62 -13.66 -7.99
C VAL A 520 6.64 -12.52 -7.84
N LEU A 521 7.00 -12.17 -6.60
CA LEU A 521 7.99 -11.11 -6.35
C LEU A 521 9.36 -11.42 -6.96
N SER A 522 9.79 -12.68 -6.95
CA SER A 522 11.05 -13.11 -7.57
C SER A 522 11.07 -12.84 -9.08
N VAL A 523 9.99 -13.15 -9.78
CA VAL A 523 9.88 -12.91 -11.23
C VAL A 523 9.81 -11.42 -11.54
N MET A 524 9.01 -10.65 -10.78
CA MET A 524 8.91 -9.19 -10.91
C MET A 524 10.29 -8.53 -10.74
N ARG A 525 11.04 -8.93 -9.71
CA ARG A 525 12.39 -8.46 -9.45
C ARG A 525 13.32 -8.77 -10.63
N ARG A 526 13.35 -10.02 -11.12
CA ARG A 526 14.18 -10.44 -12.25
C ARG A 526 13.90 -9.60 -13.50
N CYS A 527 12.63 -9.31 -13.78
CA CYS A 527 12.25 -8.44 -14.90
C CYS A 527 12.73 -7.00 -14.70
N ALA A 528 12.52 -6.44 -13.50
CA ALA A 528 12.93 -5.07 -13.19
C ALA A 528 14.45 -4.88 -13.25
N GLU A 529 15.23 -5.86 -12.80
CA GLU A 529 16.71 -5.88 -12.86
C GLU A 529 17.23 -6.06 -14.29
N SER A 530 16.54 -6.88 -15.12
CA SER A 530 16.94 -7.11 -16.51
C SER A 530 16.67 -5.89 -17.41
N TRP A 531 15.61 -5.15 -17.15
CA TRP A 531 15.25 -3.94 -17.92
C TRP A 531 14.99 -2.75 -16.99
N PRO A 532 16.03 -2.24 -16.30
CA PRO A 532 15.87 -1.22 -15.27
C PRO A 532 15.30 0.10 -15.81
N SER A 533 15.54 0.43 -17.08
CA SER A 533 15.06 1.65 -17.72
C SER A 533 13.65 1.53 -18.32
N VAL A 534 13.04 0.34 -18.29
CA VAL A 534 11.68 0.15 -18.84
C VAL A 534 10.66 0.31 -17.73
N PRO A 535 9.79 1.33 -17.80
CA PRO A 535 8.67 1.49 -16.89
C PRO A 535 7.69 0.32 -17.00
N MET A 536 7.13 -0.08 -15.87
CA MET A 536 6.10 -1.12 -15.80
C MET A 536 4.92 -0.62 -14.98
N MET A 537 3.70 -0.83 -15.49
CA MET A 537 2.43 -0.58 -14.79
C MET A 537 1.91 -1.89 -14.21
N LEU A 538 1.68 -1.91 -12.91
CA LEU A 538 1.01 -3.00 -12.22
C LEU A 538 -0.49 -2.91 -12.46
N CYS A 539 -1.11 -4.02 -12.87
CA CYS A 539 -2.56 -4.15 -13.05
C CYS A 539 -3.03 -5.48 -12.46
N SER A 540 -4.26 -5.50 -11.99
CA SER A 540 -4.94 -6.73 -11.57
C SER A 540 -6.44 -6.55 -11.73
N GLY A 541 -6.87 -6.34 -12.99
CA GLY A 541 -8.23 -5.90 -13.29
C GLY A 541 -8.57 -4.62 -12.50
N GLY A 542 -7.72 -3.61 -12.59
CA GLY A 542 -7.68 -2.46 -11.71
C GLY A 542 -6.68 -2.62 -10.58
N GLY A 543 -6.98 -2.08 -9.39
CA GLY A 543 -6.16 -2.08 -8.19
C GLY A 543 -6.17 -3.39 -7.39
N GLY A 544 -6.66 -4.51 -7.97
CA GLY A 544 -6.80 -5.78 -7.25
C GLY A 544 -5.51 -6.40 -6.72
N ARG A 545 -4.35 -5.79 -7.01
CA ARG A 545 -3.04 -6.10 -6.43
C ARG A 545 -2.19 -4.82 -6.47
N CYS A 546 -2.23 -4.04 -5.41
CA CYS A 546 -1.43 -2.84 -5.25
C CYS A 546 -0.86 -2.81 -3.84
N ASP A 547 0.46 -2.92 -3.72
CA ASP A 547 1.21 -2.93 -2.47
C ASP A 547 2.63 -2.39 -2.72
N TYR A 548 3.31 -1.94 -1.66
CA TYR A 548 4.65 -1.39 -1.80
C TYR A 548 5.70 -2.44 -2.20
N ALA A 549 5.56 -3.73 -1.82
CA ALA A 549 6.51 -4.75 -2.26
C ALA A 549 6.52 -4.92 -3.79
N SER A 550 5.35 -4.85 -4.42
CA SER A 550 5.23 -4.87 -5.88
C SER A 550 5.77 -3.58 -6.51
N LEU A 551 5.53 -2.40 -5.88
CA LEU A 551 5.98 -1.11 -6.41
C LEU A 551 7.51 -0.91 -6.35
N GLN A 552 8.26 -1.74 -5.62
CA GLN A 552 9.73 -1.79 -5.74
C GLN A 552 10.18 -2.17 -7.17
N TYR A 553 9.33 -2.86 -7.92
CA TYR A 553 9.61 -3.35 -9.27
C TYR A 553 8.79 -2.63 -10.35
N PHE A 554 7.73 -1.90 -9.95
CA PHE A 554 6.83 -1.19 -10.86
C PHE A 554 6.89 0.31 -10.61
N THR A 555 6.74 1.08 -11.69
CA THR A 555 6.77 2.55 -11.63
C THR A 555 5.43 3.13 -11.22
N GLU A 556 4.35 2.39 -11.45
CA GLU A 556 2.98 2.84 -11.29
C GLU A 556 1.99 1.68 -11.31
N PHE A 557 0.74 1.93 -10.93
CA PHE A 557 -0.34 0.95 -10.98
C PHE A 557 -1.62 1.52 -11.60
N TRP A 558 -2.41 0.62 -12.19
CA TRP A 558 -3.75 0.90 -12.69
C TRP A 558 -4.76 0.87 -11.54
N CYS A 559 -5.31 2.03 -11.16
CA CYS A 559 -6.15 2.13 -9.96
C CYS A 559 -7.48 1.36 -10.09
N SER A 560 -8.11 1.40 -11.27
CA SER A 560 -9.39 0.74 -11.51
C SER A 560 -9.69 0.64 -13.00
N ASP A 561 -10.35 -0.46 -13.38
CA ASP A 561 -10.97 -0.59 -14.71
C ASP A 561 -12.18 0.34 -14.86
N ASN A 562 -12.78 0.78 -13.73
CA ASN A 562 -13.83 1.80 -13.76
C ASN A 562 -13.21 3.17 -14.01
N THR A 563 -13.52 3.73 -15.16
CA THR A 563 -13.06 5.06 -15.60
C THR A 563 -14.18 6.10 -15.63
N ASP A 564 -15.37 5.77 -15.07
CA ASP A 564 -16.38 6.77 -14.77
C ASP A 564 -15.78 7.87 -13.90
N PRO A 565 -15.77 9.14 -14.33
CA PRO A 565 -15.07 10.19 -13.61
C PRO A 565 -15.63 10.45 -12.22
N LEU A 566 -16.93 10.21 -11.97
CA LEU A 566 -17.49 10.33 -10.62
C LEU A 566 -16.96 9.24 -9.69
N GLU A 567 -16.95 7.98 -10.14
CA GLU A 567 -16.37 6.87 -9.36
C GLU A 567 -14.85 7.06 -9.16
N ARG A 568 -14.13 7.55 -10.19
CA ARG A 568 -12.68 7.80 -10.10
C ARG A 568 -12.33 8.87 -9.06
N LEU A 569 -13.19 9.83 -8.78
CA LEU A 569 -12.95 10.79 -7.69
C LEU A 569 -12.86 10.09 -6.34
N TYR A 570 -13.73 9.12 -6.06
CA TYR A 570 -13.68 8.31 -4.82
C TYR A 570 -12.50 7.33 -4.81
N ILE A 571 -12.26 6.63 -5.92
CA ILE A 571 -11.17 5.66 -6.06
C ILE A 571 -9.80 6.35 -5.89
N GLN A 572 -9.58 7.47 -6.59
CA GLN A 572 -8.33 8.23 -6.49
C GLN A 572 -8.16 8.88 -5.11
N TRP A 573 -9.26 9.31 -4.48
CA TRP A 573 -9.23 9.79 -3.08
C TRP A 573 -8.77 8.71 -2.12
N GLY A 574 -9.34 7.49 -2.21
CA GLY A 574 -8.98 6.37 -1.35
C GLY A 574 -7.53 5.95 -1.51
N PHE A 575 -7.06 5.70 -2.74
CA PHE A 575 -5.66 5.33 -2.97
C PHE A 575 -4.67 6.45 -2.58
N SER A 576 -5.05 7.72 -2.72
CA SER A 576 -4.21 8.87 -2.34
C SER A 576 -3.97 8.98 -0.83
N GLN A 577 -4.63 8.18 -0.01
CA GLN A 577 -4.31 8.10 1.43
C GLN A 577 -2.90 7.51 1.63
N PHE A 578 -2.49 6.58 0.77
CA PHE A 578 -1.21 5.86 0.87
C PHE A 578 -0.25 6.13 -0.29
N PHE A 579 -0.75 6.26 -1.51
CA PHE A 579 0.09 6.31 -2.71
C PHE A 579 0.15 7.71 -3.32
N PRO A 580 1.36 8.19 -3.74
CA PRO A 580 1.49 9.46 -4.43
C PRO A 580 0.84 9.43 -5.82
N ALA A 581 0.37 10.58 -6.30
CA ALA A 581 -0.20 10.73 -7.65
C ALA A 581 0.70 10.16 -8.77
N LYS A 582 2.01 10.15 -8.55
CA LYS A 582 3.02 9.60 -9.46
C LYS A 582 2.89 8.10 -9.69
N ALA A 583 2.41 7.36 -8.70
CA ALA A 583 2.19 5.92 -8.79
C ALA A 583 0.82 5.56 -9.37
N MET A 584 -0.14 6.47 -9.35
CA MET A 584 -1.53 6.21 -9.73
C MET A 584 -1.78 6.55 -11.19
N CYS A 585 -2.43 5.63 -11.95
CA CYS A 585 -2.79 5.85 -13.35
C CYS A 585 -4.28 6.12 -13.50
N ALA A 586 -4.62 7.11 -14.35
CA ALA A 586 -5.98 7.46 -14.66
C ALA A 586 -6.13 7.74 -16.17
N HIS A 587 -7.18 7.16 -16.77
CA HIS A 587 -7.43 7.33 -18.21
C HIS A 587 -8.78 8.00 -18.46
N VAL A 588 -8.82 8.77 -19.55
CA VAL A 588 -10.02 9.33 -20.14
C VAL A 588 -10.61 8.30 -21.09
N THR A 589 -11.85 7.87 -20.84
CA THR A 589 -12.52 6.86 -21.66
C THR A 589 -13.93 7.30 -22.11
N SER A 590 -14.67 6.36 -22.67
CA SER A 590 -16.07 6.55 -23.01
C SER A 590 -17.06 6.18 -21.90
N TRP A 591 -16.61 5.71 -20.74
CA TRP A 591 -17.47 5.46 -19.61
C TRP A 591 -18.13 6.76 -19.13
N ASN A 592 -19.44 6.68 -18.83
CA ASN A 592 -20.25 7.84 -18.46
C ASN A 592 -20.14 9.01 -19.44
N ARG A 593 -20.49 8.78 -20.72
CA ARG A 593 -20.51 9.81 -21.77
C ARG A 593 -21.48 10.97 -21.50
N ALA A 594 -22.35 10.86 -20.47
CA ALA A 594 -23.18 11.97 -20.01
C ALA A 594 -22.35 13.10 -19.39
N THR A 595 -21.16 12.81 -18.91
CA THR A 595 -20.20 13.81 -18.43
C THR A 595 -19.38 14.37 -19.61
N SER A 596 -19.00 15.64 -19.53
CA SER A 596 -18.18 16.28 -20.58
C SER A 596 -16.78 15.66 -20.65
N VAL A 597 -16.15 15.73 -21.82
CA VAL A 597 -14.75 15.32 -21.98
C VAL A 597 -13.84 16.13 -21.07
N LYS A 598 -14.18 17.43 -20.83
CA LYS A 598 -13.46 18.28 -19.88
C LYS A 598 -13.46 17.66 -18.47
N PHE A 599 -14.63 17.31 -17.95
CA PHE A 599 -14.74 16.73 -16.60
C PHE A 599 -13.93 15.43 -16.49
N ARG A 600 -14.05 14.52 -17.46
CA ARG A 600 -13.29 13.26 -17.52
C ARG A 600 -11.78 13.49 -17.55
N THR A 601 -11.33 14.45 -18.36
CA THR A 601 -9.90 14.76 -18.52
C THR A 601 -9.33 15.43 -17.27
N ASP A 602 -10.05 16.36 -16.66
CA ASP A 602 -9.61 17.03 -15.43
C ASP A 602 -9.49 16.04 -14.27
N VAL A 603 -10.41 15.06 -14.14
CA VAL A 603 -10.34 13.98 -13.16
C VAL A 603 -9.11 13.09 -13.39
N ALA A 604 -8.84 12.70 -14.63
CA ALA A 604 -7.68 11.88 -14.96
C ALA A 604 -6.36 12.64 -14.76
N SER A 605 -6.37 13.97 -14.88
CA SER A 605 -5.18 14.83 -14.74
C SER A 605 -4.64 14.96 -13.30
N MET A 606 -5.39 14.53 -12.29
CA MET A 606 -4.89 14.48 -10.90
C MET A 606 -3.78 13.43 -10.70
N CYS A 607 -3.59 12.51 -11.64
CA CYS A 607 -2.67 11.39 -11.58
C CYS A 607 -1.84 11.30 -12.86
N LYS A 608 -1.14 10.18 -13.10
CA LYS A 608 -0.55 9.92 -14.40
C LYS A 608 -1.64 9.83 -15.46
N LEU A 609 -1.65 10.81 -16.37
CA LEU A 609 -2.68 10.98 -17.39
C LEU A 609 -2.53 9.98 -18.52
N GLY A 610 -3.61 9.31 -18.87
CA GLY A 610 -3.76 8.51 -20.07
C GLY A 610 -5.11 8.71 -20.74
N PHE A 611 -5.23 8.13 -21.92
CA PHE A 611 -6.47 8.06 -22.70
C PHE A 611 -6.69 6.61 -23.14
N ASP A 612 -7.94 6.21 -23.19
CA ASP A 612 -8.39 4.94 -23.73
C ASP A 612 -9.76 5.15 -24.37
N ILE A 613 -9.78 5.84 -25.49
CA ILE A 613 -10.98 6.30 -26.19
C ILE A 613 -10.69 6.41 -27.69
N GLY A 614 -11.70 6.15 -28.52
CA GLY A 614 -11.62 6.44 -29.94
C GLY A 614 -11.61 7.95 -30.19
N LEU A 615 -10.49 8.52 -30.63
CA LEU A 615 -10.39 9.96 -30.85
C LEU A 615 -11.29 10.46 -31.98
N ALA A 616 -11.70 9.58 -32.88
CA ALA A 616 -12.69 9.88 -33.91
C ALA A 616 -14.11 10.15 -33.38
N ASP A 617 -14.37 9.74 -32.12
CA ASP A 617 -15.65 9.99 -31.44
C ASP A 617 -15.75 11.39 -30.83
N LEU A 618 -14.64 12.14 -30.78
CA LEU A 618 -14.55 13.48 -30.23
C LEU A 618 -14.80 14.54 -31.33
N SER A 619 -15.47 15.61 -30.98
CA SER A 619 -15.55 16.81 -31.82
C SER A 619 -14.18 17.51 -31.92
N GLU A 620 -13.98 18.40 -32.91
CA GLU A 620 -12.70 19.12 -33.05
C GLU A 620 -12.40 19.99 -31.82
N ASP A 621 -13.43 20.63 -31.22
CA ASP A 621 -13.26 21.42 -30.00
C ASP A 621 -12.86 20.54 -28.78
N GLU A 622 -13.44 19.35 -28.64
CA GLU A 622 -13.06 18.40 -27.58
C GLU A 622 -11.65 17.87 -27.81
N LEU A 623 -11.27 17.58 -29.04
CA LEU A 623 -9.93 17.14 -29.40
C LEU A 623 -8.88 18.22 -29.14
N GLN A 624 -9.19 19.48 -29.52
CA GLN A 624 -8.33 20.63 -29.20
C GLN A 624 -8.19 20.79 -27.69
N TYR A 625 -9.28 20.71 -26.92
CA TYR A 625 -9.26 20.75 -25.46
C TYR A 625 -8.33 19.66 -24.88
N CYS A 626 -8.44 18.41 -25.35
CA CYS A 626 -7.61 17.31 -24.88
C CYS A 626 -6.11 17.56 -25.15
N ARG A 627 -5.76 18.09 -26.32
CA ARG A 627 -4.37 18.47 -26.68
C ARG A 627 -3.80 19.52 -25.72
N GLU A 628 -4.58 20.56 -25.43
CA GLU A 628 -4.20 21.62 -24.50
C GLU A 628 -4.08 21.08 -23.06
N ALA A 629 -5.02 20.23 -22.63
CA ALA A 629 -4.97 19.57 -21.31
C ALA A 629 -3.74 18.68 -21.16
N VAL A 630 -3.37 17.89 -22.18
CA VAL A 630 -2.13 17.08 -22.19
C VAL A 630 -0.90 17.99 -22.08
N ALA A 631 -0.86 19.10 -22.82
CA ALA A 631 0.26 20.05 -22.75
C ALA A 631 0.38 20.69 -21.36
N ASN A 632 -0.75 21.11 -20.77
CA ASN A 632 -0.80 21.66 -19.43
C ASN A 632 -0.38 20.62 -18.38
N TRP A 633 -0.89 19.38 -18.47
CA TRP A 633 -0.52 18.31 -17.56
C TRP A 633 0.99 18.03 -17.59
N LYS A 634 1.60 17.96 -18.80
CA LYS A 634 3.06 17.75 -18.92
C LYS A 634 3.86 18.87 -18.27
N ARG A 635 3.43 20.11 -18.42
CA ARG A 635 4.07 21.28 -17.81
C ARG A 635 3.93 21.28 -16.29
N LEU A 636 2.79 20.87 -15.78
CA LEU A 636 2.44 20.86 -14.36
C LEU A 636 2.77 19.53 -13.67
N ALA A 637 3.22 18.52 -14.41
CA ALA A 637 3.57 17.20 -13.86
C ALA A 637 4.53 17.28 -12.66
N PRO A 638 5.55 18.15 -12.59
CA PRO A 638 6.39 18.28 -11.40
C PRO A 638 5.61 18.69 -10.14
N ALA A 639 4.60 19.54 -10.26
CA ALA A 639 3.76 19.91 -9.12
C ALA A 639 2.77 18.81 -8.77
N ILE A 640 2.14 18.16 -9.77
CA ILE A 640 1.11 17.14 -9.55
C ILE A 640 1.71 15.82 -9.09
N LEU A 641 2.79 15.35 -9.74
CA LEU A 641 3.33 14.01 -9.51
C LEU A 641 4.42 13.97 -8.44
N ASP A 642 5.22 15.03 -8.30
CA ASP A 642 6.34 15.09 -7.37
C ASP A 642 6.09 16.02 -6.18
N GLY A 643 5.02 16.83 -6.23
CA GLY A 643 4.62 17.75 -5.16
C GLY A 643 3.89 17.07 -4.00
N ASP A 644 3.61 17.85 -2.99
CA ASP A 644 2.79 17.47 -1.85
C ASP A 644 1.31 17.63 -2.18
N GLN A 645 0.53 16.61 -1.87
CA GLN A 645 -0.92 16.61 -2.05
C GLN A 645 -1.65 17.05 -0.78
N TYR A 646 -2.64 17.90 -0.94
CA TYR A 646 -3.55 18.34 0.11
C TYR A 646 -4.99 18.10 -0.32
N ARG A 647 -5.69 17.21 0.38
CA ARG A 647 -7.12 16.95 0.20
C ARG A 647 -7.89 17.98 0.98
N LEU A 648 -8.65 18.84 0.31
CA LEU A 648 -9.25 20.04 0.90
C LEU A 648 -10.75 19.89 1.17
N VAL A 649 -11.48 19.19 0.30
CA VAL A 649 -12.91 18.94 0.42
C VAL A 649 -13.16 17.49 0.05
N SER A 650 -13.68 16.71 1.01
CA SER A 650 -13.91 15.28 0.88
C SER A 650 -15.18 14.98 0.08
N PRO A 651 -15.12 14.07 -0.93
CA PRO A 651 -16.32 13.62 -1.63
C PRO A 651 -17.23 12.74 -0.78
N TYR A 652 -16.76 12.25 0.37
CA TYR A 652 -17.56 11.50 1.34
C TYR A 652 -18.40 12.41 2.25
N GLU A 653 -18.03 13.68 2.40
CA GLU A 653 -18.65 14.64 3.32
C GLU A 653 -19.33 15.80 2.60
N SER A 654 -19.14 15.93 1.28
CA SER A 654 -19.61 17.06 0.48
C SER A 654 -20.14 16.62 -0.88
N ASN A 655 -21.03 17.43 -1.47
CA ASN A 655 -21.43 17.34 -2.88
C ASN A 655 -20.35 17.89 -3.83
N HIS A 656 -19.20 18.27 -3.29
CA HIS A 656 -18.04 18.82 -3.98
C HIS A 656 -16.78 18.07 -3.57
N MET A 657 -15.73 18.17 -4.38
CA MET A 657 -14.39 17.69 -4.04
C MET A 657 -13.35 18.73 -4.43
N ALA A 658 -12.30 18.88 -3.62
CA ALA A 658 -11.16 19.71 -3.97
C ALA A 658 -9.85 19.12 -3.44
N VAL A 659 -8.82 19.17 -4.29
CA VAL A 659 -7.45 18.73 -3.97
C VAL A 659 -6.48 19.74 -4.55
N ASN A 660 -5.45 20.15 -3.79
CA ASN A 660 -4.35 20.91 -4.38
C ASN A 660 -3.02 20.16 -4.22
N TYR A 661 -2.16 20.36 -5.20
CA TYR A 661 -0.78 19.90 -5.23
C TYR A 661 0.15 21.12 -5.19
N VAL A 662 1.23 21.02 -4.44
CA VAL A 662 2.21 22.10 -4.28
C VAL A 662 3.60 21.52 -4.57
N SER A 663 4.34 22.15 -5.47
CA SER A 663 5.72 21.76 -5.76
C SER A 663 6.62 21.86 -4.53
N ALA A 664 7.67 21.06 -4.46
CA ALA A 664 8.57 20.97 -3.31
C ALA A 664 9.23 22.31 -2.91
N ASP A 665 9.40 23.21 -3.89
CA ASP A 665 9.94 24.58 -3.67
C ASP A 665 8.86 25.62 -3.38
N GLY A 666 7.58 25.23 -3.35
CA GLY A 666 6.45 26.13 -3.16
C GLY A 666 6.19 27.13 -4.30
N ALA A 667 6.94 27.02 -5.41
CA ALA A 667 6.86 27.99 -6.52
C ALA A 667 5.65 27.77 -7.42
N SER A 668 5.08 26.58 -7.46
CA SER A 668 3.93 26.21 -8.29
C SER A 668 2.92 25.40 -7.51
N ALA A 669 1.64 25.65 -7.71
CA ALA A 669 0.58 24.80 -7.18
C ALA A 669 -0.55 24.64 -8.21
N VAL A 670 -1.30 23.54 -8.08
CA VAL A 670 -2.46 23.25 -8.95
C VAL A 670 -3.63 22.85 -8.06
N LEU A 671 -4.74 23.55 -8.16
CA LEU A 671 -6.01 23.22 -7.52
C LEU A 671 -6.94 22.54 -8.52
N PHE A 672 -7.42 21.36 -8.20
CA PHE A 672 -8.53 20.70 -8.87
C PHE A 672 -9.78 20.83 -7.99
N ALA A 673 -10.86 21.34 -8.57
CA ALA A 673 -12.14 21.52 -7.89
C ALA A 673 -13.27 20.91 -8.74
N TYR A 674 -14.13 20.12 -8.12
CA TYR A 674 -15.19 19.35 -8.76
C TYR A 674 -16.52 19.56 -8.06
N ASP A 675 -17.55 19.85 -8.87
CA ASP A 675 -18.96 19.82 -8.46
C ASP A 675 -19.53 18.44 -8.82
N LEU A 676 -19.87 17.61 -7.84
CA LEU A 676 -20.40 16.26 -8.04
C LEU A 676 -21.92 16.32 -8.22
N HIS A 677 -22.63 16.62 -7.13
CA HIS A 677 -24.08 16.65 -7.06
C HIS A 677 -24.59 17.88 -6.29
N PRO A 678 -24.25 19.12 -6.70
CA PRO A 678 -24.64 20.32 -5.97
C PRO A 678 -26.17 20.40 -5.84
N ARG A 679 -26.65 20.84 -4.69
CA ARG A 679 -28.08 20.94 -4.41
C ARG A 679 -28.56 22.38 -4.62
N TYR A 680 -29.84 22.54 -4.90
CA TYR A 680 -30.44 23.87 -4.98
C TYR A 680 -30.25 24.63 -3.67
N SER A 681 -29.83 25.88 -3.77
CA SER A 681 -29.52 26.77 -2.64
C SER A 681 -28.40 26.29 -1.72
N GLU A 682 -27.60 25.33 -2.14
CA GLU A 682 -26.38 24.95 -1.41
C GLU A 682 -25.36 26.10 -1.45
N PRO A 683 -24.78 26.50 -0.32
CA PRO A 683 -23.77 27.53 -0.31
C PRO A 683 -22.49 27.05 -1.01
N LEU A 684 -22.01 27.79 -1.98
CA LEU A 684 -20.70 27.54 -2.60
C LEU A 684 -19.61 28.12 -1.70
N LEU A 685 -19.04 27.25 -0.88
CA LEU A 685 -17.95 27.63 0.02
C LEU A 685 -16.66 27.91 -0.76
N ARG A 686 -15.86 28.83 -0.25
CA ARG A 686 -14.53 29.08 -0.83
C ARG A 686 -13.58 27.96 -0.45
N VAL A 687 -12.80 27.50 -1.43
CA VAL A 687 -11.78 26.47 -1.21
C VAL A 687 -10.52 27.12 -0.67
N LYS A 688 -10.18 26.84 0.58
CA LYS A 688 -8.94 27.29 1.22
C LYS A 688 -7.80 26.33 0.85
N LEU A 689 -6.77 26.86 0.22
CA LEU A 689 -5.60 26.07 -0.17
C LEU A 689 -4.71 25.76 1.02
N ARG A 690 -3.75 24.86 0.82
CA ARG A 690 -2.75 24.48 1.83
C ARG A 690 -1.37 24.33 1.22
N GLY A 691 -0.33 24.37 2.06
CA GLY A 691 1.05 24.14 1.67
C GLY A 691 1.72 25.30 0.92
N LEU A 692 1.05 26.44 0.77
CA LEU A 692 1.64 27.64 0.14
C LEU A 692 2.52 28.40 1.13
N ASP A 693 3.51 29.12 0.62
CA ASP A 693 4.24 30.10 1.41
C ASP A 693 3.33 31.33 1.71
N PRO A 694 2.98 31.64 2.96
CA PRO A 694 2.11 32.76 3.29
C PRO A 694 2.66 34.12 2.86
N GLN A 695 3.98 34.25 2.74
CA GLN A 695 4.66 35.50 2.36
C GLN A 695 4.80 35.65 0.83
N ALA A 696 4.71 34.57 0.07
CA ALA A 696 4.79 34.60 -1.37
C ALA A 696 3.48 35.12 -2.00
N ARG A 697 3.58 35.60 -3.23
CA ARG A 697 2.43 36.03 -4.03
C ARG A 697 2.29 35.10 -5.25
N TYR A 698 1.07 34.71 -5.56
CA TYR A 698 0.77 33.77 -6.61
C TYR A 698 -0.17 34.40 -7.65
N LEU A 699 0.19 34.29 -8.92
CA LEU A 699 -0.73 34.55 -10.02
C LEU A 699 -1.72 33.40 -10.10
N VAL A 700 -3.00 33.71 -10.01
CA VAL A 700 -4.11 32.72 -10.10
C VAL A 700 -4.59 32.66 -11.53
N LYS A 701 -4.67 31.48 -12.13
CA LYS A 701 -5.12 31.28 -13.50
C LYS A 701 -5.97 30.02 -13.65
N GLU A 702 -7.20 30.18 -14.11
CA GLU A 702 -8.01 29.03 -14.56
C GLU A 702 -7.50 28.52 -15.91
N ILE A 703 -7.17 27.23 -15.98
CA ILE A 703 -6.67 26.56 -17.19
C ILE A 703 -7.62 25.44 -17.63
N ASN A 704 -7.30 24.73 -18.70
CA ASN A 704 -8.15 23.67 -19.25
C ASN A 704 -9.57 24.17 -19.57
N LEU A 705 -9.66 25.32 -20.22
CA LEU A 705 -10.92 25.85 -20.68
C LEU A 705 -11.31 25.26 -22.04
N MET A 706 -12.59 24.98 -22.27
CA MET A 706 -13.06 24.57 -23.60
C MET A 706 -12.79 25.68 -24.62
N PRO A 707 -12.46 25.35 -25.87
CA PRO A 707 -12.22 26.34 -26.94
C PRO A 707 -13.35 27.37 -27.01
N GLY A 708 -12.99 28.65 -27.08
CA GLY A 708 -13.93 29.77 -27.11
C GLY A 708 -14.57 30.14 -25.76
N SER A 709 -14.35 29.36 -24.70
CA SER A 709 -14.83 29.66 -23.34
C SER A 709 -13.92 30.68 -22.65
N ARG A 710 -14.47 31.38 -21.65
CA ARG A 710 -13.73 32.28 -20.76
C ARG A 710 -13.79 31.72 -19.31
N SER A 711 -12.78 32.07 -18.54
CA SER A 711 -12.77 31.78 -17.11
C SER A 711 -14.01 32.36 -16.43
N GLY A 712 -14.63 31.54 -15.59
CA GLY A 712 -15.69 31.94 -14.69
C GLY A 712 -15.19 32.16 -13.25
N LEU A 713 -13.89 32.07 -13.03
CA LEU A 713 -13.26 32.30 -11.71
C LEU A 713 -13.09 33.81 -11.49
N ALA A 714 -13.65 34.33 -10.40
CA ALA A 714 -13.56 35.76 -10.09
C ALA A 714 -12.13 36.24 -9.82
N GLU A 715 -11.26 35.32 -9.37
CA GLU A 715 -9.86 35.58 -9.05
C GLU A 715 -8.91 35.35 -10.23
N ASP A 716 -9.42 34.98 -11.40
CA ASP A 716 -8.59 34.72 -12.59
C ASP A 716 -7.78 35.98 -12.98
N GLY A 717 -6.48 35.79 -13.17
CA GLY A 717 -5.54 36.89 -13.48
C GLY A 717 -5.10 37.72 -12.29
N LEU A 718 -5.62 37.48 -11.07
CA LEU A 718 -5.20 38.22 -9.89
C LEU A 718 -3.91 37.64 -9.29
N VAL A 719 -3.10 38.54 -8.68
CA VAL A 719 -1.92 38.16 -7.89
C VAL A 719 -2.27 38.28 -6.41
N LEU A 720 -2.41 37.12 -5.74
CA LEU A 720 -2.86 37.01 -4.34
C LEU A 720 -1.74 36.44 -3.46
N SER A 721 -1.71 36.82 -2.17
CA SER A 721 -0.76 36.23 -1.21
C SER A 721 -1.14 34.79 -0.86
N GLY A 722 -0.15 33.95 -0.54
CA GLY A 722 -0.40 32.62 -0.02
C GLY A 722 -1.24 32.65 1.26
N ASP A 723 -1.04 33.67 2.12
CA ASP A 723 -1.85 33.89 3.31
C ASP A 723 -3.35 34.08 2.99
N TYR A 724 -3.68 34.89 1.97
CA TYR A 724 -5.06 35.06 1.50
C TYR A 724 -5.62 33.74 0.95
N LEU A 725 -4.86 33.05 0.09
CA LEU A 725 -5.26 31.80 -0.55
C LEU A 725 -5.53 30.69 0.49
N MET A 726 -4.76 30.65 1.58
CA MET A 726 -4.93 29.68 2.65
C MET A 726 -6.02 30.04 3.67
N LYS A 727 -6.26 31.33 3.93
CA LYS A 727 -7.25 31.77 4.95
C LYS A 727 -8.61 32.10 4.38
N VAL A 728 -8.65 32.75 3.22
CA VAL A 728 -9.89 33.16 2.53
C VAL A 728 -10.25 32.19 1.42
N GLY A 729 -9.27 31.74 0.62
CA GLY A 729 -9.46 30.78 -0.44
C GLY A 729 -9.99 31.36 -1.75
N LEU A 730 -10.38 30.47 -2.68
CA LEU A 730 -10.88 30.76 -4.03
C LEU A 730 -12.34 30.33 -4.20
N GLY A 731 -13.10 31.04 -5.04
CA GLY A 731 -14.45 30.67 -5.46
C GLY A 731 -14.41 29.57 -6.54
N ALA A 732 -13.84 28.41 -6.24
CA ALA A 732 -13.51 27.38 -7.23
C ALA A 732 -14.71 26.54 -7.68
N PHE A 733 -15.80 26.44 -6.92
CA PHE A 733 -17.00 25.71 -7.28
C PHE A 733 -17.95 26.54 -8.15
N THR A 734 -18.64 25.88 -9.07
CA THR A 734 -19.56 26.53 -10.03
C THR A 734 -21.04 26.32 -9.67
N GLY A 735 -21.34 25.27 -8.89
CA GLY A 735 -22.68 24.83 -8.58
C GLY A 735 -23.40 24.09 -9.74
N ALA A 736 -22.68 23.76 -10.81
CA ALA A 736 -23.22 22.96 -11.92
C ALA A 736 -22.77 21.50 -11.78
N GLN A 737 -23.71 20.57 -11.91
CA GLN A 737 -23.44 19.14 -11.75
C GLN A 737 -22.40 18.64 -12.78
N CYS A 738 -21.48 17.78 -12.30
CA CYS A 738 -20.38 17.21 -13.10
C CYS A 738 -19.54 18.28 -13.79
N HIS A 739 -19.22 19.35 -13.08
CA HIS A 739 -18.38 20.44 -13.55
C HIS A 739 -17.05 20.47 -12.82
N SER A 740 -16.01 20.94 -13.51
CA SER A 740 -14.65 21.00 -12.96
C SER A 740 -13.95 22.31 -13.28
N ARG A 741 -13.06 22.72 -12.37
CA ARG A 741 -12.06 23.76 -12.60
C ARG A 741 -10.67 23.23 -12.26
N VAL A 742 -9.72 23.59 -13.11
CA VAL A 742 -8.29 23.41 -12.83
C VAL A 742 -7.68 24.80 -12.74
N ILE A 743 -7.10 25.11 -11.59
CA ILE A 743 -6.56 26.43 -11.29
C ILE A 743 -5.07 26.30 -10.98
N GLU A 744 -4.28 26.93 -11.81
CA GLU A 744 -2.83 27.04 -11.64
C GLU A 744 -2.48 28.25 -10.79
N LEU A 745 -1.49 28.07 -9.93
CA LEU A 745 -0.92 29.14 -9.11
C LEU A 745 0.59 29.15 -9.33
N GLU A 746 1.09 30.27 -9.82
CA GLU A 746 2.50 30.49 -10.09
C GLU A 746 3.03 31.61 -9.20
N CYS A 747 4.10 31.32 -8.42
CA CYS A 747 4.72 32.32 -7.56
C CYS A 747 5.34 33.45 -8.40
N VAL A 748 4.90 34.68 -8.14
CA VAL A 748 5.44 35.90 -8.78
C VAL A 748 6.51 36.46 -7.86
N ARG A 749 7.72 36.49 -8.34
CA ARG A 749 8.88 37.03 -7.60
C ARG A 749 8.89 38.56 -7.59
#